data_3882153f3b30a7b5bc603b032728ea0d
#
_entry.id   3882153f3b30a7b5bc603b032728ea0d
#
_cell.length_a   1.000
_cell.length_b   1.000
_cell.length_c   1.000
_cell.angle_alpha   90.00
_cell.angle_beta   90.00
_cell.angle_gamma   90.00
#
_symmetry.space_group_name_H-M   'P 1'
#
loop_
_entity.id
_entity.type
_entity.pdbx_description
1 polymer ?
#
loop_
_entity_poly.entity_id
_entity_poly.type
_entity_poly.pdbx_seq_one_letter_code
_entity_poly.pdbx_strand_id
1 'polypeptide(L)'
;MDREQARDYIKDQLEGYLKARGINTARPFNCLNPKHTDKKPSMSYDSKRNKAHCFSCNADYDTFDLIGIEHGLTQPGDIFNKAHQIYGVNIDAHHTQGTQRTQDAHNTQEVKGQIDQTAYIEQAHSRVKETDYFNKRGISQATIDRFKLGYEPSFKTQAKGGYVTWEAVIIPSSPYSYTVRNIDPEADPNDRIRKRGSSSLYNREALQSGKPVFIVEGELDALSLIEVGAEATALASTANADQLIKYIKSNRPKGGLILSLDNDQAGIDTTAKLAQELEGMGISFLQANISGGYNDPNEALIRDKEALTQAVQDAQDAFHAQEEADRETEREEYQKNSTAHYIDAFINGIADSVNTPAIPTGFDKLDRLLDDGLYEGLYVLGGISSLGKTTFIMQIADQIAMSGHDVLIFSLEMARTELMAKSISRLTLMNCGGDTSKAKTTRGITAGKRWSGYSQVERDLIQDSIQAYSKYAHHVYISEGMGDIGGSEIRASVAKHLLITGKAPIVFVDYLQLLAPHNERATDKQTADWNVMELKRISRDYKTPVIAISSFNRQSYKDQANMSSFKESGTIEYSSDVLIGLQAPGAGESNFDINKAKNRNPRQVEVMILKQRSGATGKGILFDYYPLFNAFMENGEVKELR
;
A
#
# COMPACT_ATOMS: atom_id res chain seq x y z
N MET A 1 -23.67 -17.68 -21.55
CA MET A 1 -22.20 -17.44 -21.52
C MET A 1 -21.85 -17.07 -20.08
N ASP A 2 -20.84 -17.71 -19.49
CA ASP A 2 -20.42 -17.35 -18.15
C ASP A 2 -19.75 -15.95 -18.13
N ARG A 3 -19.49 -15.43 -16.90
CA ARG A 3 -18.99 -14.06 -16.74
C ARG A 3 -17.57 -13.88 -17.29
N GLU A 4 -16.74 -14.91 -17.26
CA GLU A 4 -15.36 -14.87 -17.75
C GLU A 4 -15.33 -14.98 -19.27
N GLN A 5 -16.08 -15.86 -19.86
CA GLN A 5 -16.26 -15.99 -21.31
C GLN A 5 -16.84 -14.72 -21.92
N ALA A 6 -17.80 -14.10 -21.25
CA ALA A 6 -18.37 -12.83 -21.67
C ALA A 6 -17.34 -11.70 -21.62
N ARG A 7 -16.51 -11.69 -20.59
CA ARG A 7 -15.41 -10.73 -20.45
C ARG A 7 -14.38 -10.90 -21.57
N ASP A 8 -13.94 -12.12 -21.83
CA ASP A 8 -12.95 -12.39 -22.87
C ASP A 8 -13.50 -12.10 -24.27
N TYR A 9 -14.75 -12.50 -24.52
CA TYR A 9 -15.44 -12.16 -25.78
C TYR A 9 -15.49 -10.65 -26.00
N ILE A 10 -15.85 -9.85 -24.99
CA ILE A 10 -15.94 -8.40 -25.10
C ILE A 10 -14.55 -7.79 -25.30
N LYS A 11 -13.51 -8.30 -24.63
CA LYS A 11 -12.13 -7.84 -24.83
C LYS A 11 -11.70 -8.01 -26.27
N ASP A 12 -12.02 -9.14 -26.88
CA ASP A 12 -11.66 -9.46 -28.27
C ASP A 12 -12.36 -8.55 -29.28
N GLN A 13 -13.37 -7.77 -28.89
CA GLN A 13 -14.08 -6.86 -29.77
C GLN A 13 -13.39 -5.50 -29.97
N LEU A 14 -12.17 -5.26 -29.46
CA LEU A 14 -11.53 -3.94 -29.47
C LEU A 14 -11.39 -3.37 -30.89
N GLU A 15 -10.95 -4.15 -31.84
CA GLU A 15 -10.82 -3.68 -33.23
C GLU A 15 -12.17 -3.32 -33.84
N GLY A 16 -13.18 -4.16 -33.61
CA GLY A 16 -14.57 -3.92 -34.04
C GLY A 16 -15.15 -2.67 -33.38
N TYR A 17 -14.87 -2.46 -32.10
CA TYR A 17 -15.29 -1.26 -31.36
C TYR A 17 -14.72 0.02 -31.95
N LEU A 18 -13.42 0.03 -32.29
CA LEU A 18 -12.75 1.16 -32.91
C LEU A 18 -13.29 1.43 -34.32
N LYS A 19 -13.48 0.38 -35.15
CA LYS A 19 -14.04 0.50 -36.51
C LYS A 19 -15.47 1.01 -36.52
N ALA A 20 -16.31 0.60 -35.57
CA ALA A 20 -17.68 1.08 -35.43
C ALA A 20 -17.77 2.60 -35.17
N ARG A 21 -16.69 3.22 -34.69
CA ARG A 21 -16.53 4.67 -34.47
C ARG A 21 -15.83 5.39 -35.61
N GLY A 22 -15.67 4.72 -36.75
CA GLY A 22 -15.04 5.30 -37.93
C GLY A 22 -13.52 5.41 -37.83
N ILE A 23 -12.90 4.72 -36.86
CA ILE A 23 -11.44 4.76 -36.65
C ILE A 23 -10.76 3.74 -37.56
N ASN A 24 -9.79 4.21 -38.34
CA ASN A 24 -8.94 3.33 -39.13
C ASN A 24 -7.80 2.77 -38.29
N THR A 25 -7.93 1.51 -37.88
CA THR A 25 -6.97 0.82 -36.98
C THR A 25 -5.61 0.52 -37.63
N ALA A 26 -5.48 0.67 -38.95
CA ALA A 26 -4.22 0.49 -39.67
C ALA A 26 -3.29 1.71 -39.65
N ARG A 27 -3.75 2.83 -39.09
CA ARG A 27 -3.00 4.10 -38.97
C ARG A 27 -3.15 4.68 -37.57
N PRO A 28 -2.18 5.50 -37.11
CA PRO A 28 -2.37 6.26 -35.87
C PRO A 28 -3.62 7.16 -35.94
N PHE A 29 -4.33 7.25 -34.82
CA PHE A 29 -5.55 8.05 -34.64
C PHE A 29 -5.46 8.88 -33.36
N ASN A 30 -6.39 9.84 -33.16
CA ASN A 30 -6.40 10.69 -31.99
C ASN A 30 -6.75 9.88 -30.74
N CYS A 31 -6.15 10.26 -29.59
CA CYS A 31 -6.43 9.64 -28.31
C CYS A 31 -7.92 9.77 -27.96
N LEU A 32 -8.52 8.66 -27.53
CA LEU A 32 -9.93 8.61 -27.15
C LEU A 32 -10.19 9.05 -25.71
N ASN A 33 -9.13 9.35 -24.93
CA ASN A 33 -9.26 9.87 -23.59
C ASN A 33 -9.60 11.38 -23.62
N PRO A 34 -10.76 11.84 -23.15
CA PRO A 34 -11.17 13.24 -23.20
C PRO A 34 -10.29 14.18 -22.35
N LYS A 35 -9.50 13.62 -21.42
CA LYS A 35 -8.51 14.38 -20.64
C LYS A 35 -7.24 14.70 -21.42
N HIS A 36 -7.12 14.18 -22.65
CA HIS A 36 -5.98 14.38 -23.52
C HIS A 36 -6.45 14.86 -24.91
N THR A 37 -6.06 16.07 -25.28
CA THR A 37 -6.37 16.65 -26.60
C THR A 37 -5.14 16.55 -27.50
N ASP A 38 -5.24 15.75 -28.55
CA ASP A 38 -4.16 15.55 -29.51
C ASP A 38 -4.06 16.71 -30.52
N LYS A 39 -2.83 17.21 -30.72
CA LYS A 39 -2.51 18.09 -31.86
C LYS A 39 -2.14 17.30 -33.11
N LYS A 40 -1.73 16.04 -32.96
CA LYS A 40 -1.42 15.06 -34.01
C LYS A 40 -1.83 13.68 -33.48
N PRO A 41 -2.30 12.75 -34.35
CA PRO A 41 -2.67 11.40 -33.92
C PRO A 41 -1.58 10.73 -33.08
N SER A 42 -1.91 10.32 -31.85
CA SER A 42 -0.97 9.78 -30.88
C SER A 42 -1.33 8.39 -30.35
N MET A 43 -2.44 7.80 -30.84
CA MET A 43 -2.88 6.48 -30.42
C MET A 43 -2.79 5.50 -31.60
N SER A 44 -2.37 4.25 -31.35
CA SER A 44 -2.35 3.16 -32.34
C SER A 44 -2.94 1.89 -31.76
N TYR A 45 -3.52 1.04 -32.64
CA TYR A 45 -4.01 -0.28 -32.27
C TYR A 45 -2.94 -1.33 -32.52
N ASP A 46 -2.63 -2.13 -31.52
CA ASP A 46 -1.74 -3.29 -31.59
C ASP A 46 -2.58 -4.59 -31.65
N SER A 47 -2.67 -5.19 -32.84
CA SER A 47 -3.46 -6.41 -33.06
C SER A 47 -2.88 -7.64 -32.34
N LYS A 48 -1.57 -7.68 -32.04
CA LYS A 48 -0.95 -8.82 -31.36
C LYS A 48 -1.28 -8.81 -29.86
N ARG A 49 -1.34 -7.62 -29.27
CA ARG A 49 -1.66 -7.43 -27.84
C ARG A 49 -3.14 -7.16 -27.62
N ASN A 50 -3.90 -6.94 -28.68
CA ASN A 50 -5.30 -6.49 -28.66
C ASN A 50 -5.50 -5.30 -27.70
N LYS A 51 -4.69 -4.25 -27.89
CA LYS A 51 -4.68 -3.04 -27.08
C LYS A 51 -4.58 -1.79 -27.96
N ALA A 52 -5.21 -0.70 -27.56
CA ALA A 52 -4.98 0.61 -28.15
C ALA A 52 -4.02 1.38 -27.25
N HIS A 53 -2.82 1.68 -27.74
CA HIS A 53 -1.78 2.40 -26.99
C HIS A 53 -1.71 3.86 -27.41
N CYS A 54 -1.77 4.78 -26.45
CA CYS A 54 -1.54 6.21 -26.67
C CYS A 54 -0.11 6.58 -26.25
N PHE A 55 0.72 6.98 -27.21
CA PHE A 55 2.12 7.35 -26.98
C PHE A 55 2.27 8.69 -26.20
N SER A 56 1.27 9.55 -26.20
CA SER A 56 1.30 10.81 -25.47
C SER A 56 0.83 10.66 -24.02
N CYS A 57 -0.20 9.84 -23.76
CA CYS A 57 -0.66 9.51 -22.40
C CYS A 57 0.21 8.41 -21.77
N ASN A 58 0.98 7.65 -22.58
CA ASN A 58 1.68 6.42 -22.20
C ASN A 58 0.76 5.40 -21.51
N ALA A 59 -0.44 5.19 -22.07
CA ALA A 59 -1.46 4.32 -21.51
C ALA A 59 -2.00 3.33 -22.55
N ASP A 60 -2.25 2.10 -22.10
CA ASP A 60 -2.90 1.04 -22.87
C ASP A 60 -4.39 1.00 -22.51
N TYR A 61 -5.24 0.82 -23.52
CA TYR A 61 -6.69 0.74 -23.38
C TYR A 61 -7.22 -0.55 -24.01
N ASP A 62 -8.10 -1.24 -23.30
CA ASP A 62 -8.89 -2.34 -23.86
C ASP A 62 -10.35 -1.87 -24.14
N THR A 63 -11.20 -2.81 -24.55
CA THR A 63 -12.60 -2.51 -24.87
C THR A 63 -13.36 -1.94 -23.67
N PHE A 64 -13.12 -2.46 -22.46
CA PHE A 64 -13.77 -1.97 -21.25
C PHE A 64 -13.30 -0.58 -20.88
N ASP A 65 -11.99 -0.31 -20.98
CA ASP A 65 -11.43 1.01 -20.70
C ASP A 65 -12.06 2.08 -21.59
N LEU A 66 -12.20 1.79 -22.89
CA LEU A 66 -12.79 2.72 -23.84
C LEU A 66 -14.30 2.92 -23.62
N ILE A 67 -15.04 1.85 -23.28
CA ILE A 67 -16.46 1.97 -22.90
C ILE A 67 -16.61 2.81 -21.63
N GLY A 68 -15.76 2.59 -20.63
CA GLY A 68 -15.76 3.41 -19.41
C GLY A 68 -15.54 4.90 -19.69
N ILE A 69 -14.56 5.21 -20.54
CA ILE A 69 -14.25 6.58 -20.96
C ILE A 69 -15.42 7.21 -21.72
N GLU A 70 -15.97 6.51 -22.70
CA GLU A 70 -17.05 7.03 -23.55
C GLU A 70 -18.34 7.32 -22.79
N HIS A 71 -18.66 6.47 -21.80
CA HIS A 71 -19.89 6.60 -21.01
C HIS A 71 -19.68 7.27 -19.65
N GLY A 72 -18.47 7.76 -19.34
CA GLY A 72 -18.16 8.41 -18.07
C GLY A 72 -18.24 7.50 -16.84
N LEU A 73 -18.07 6.19 -17.03
CA LEU A 73 -18.18 5.18 -15.97
C LEU A 73 -16.81 4.94 -15.33
N THR A 74 -16.76 4.89 -14.00
CA THR A 74 -15.53 4.69 -13.24
C THR A 74 -15.53 3.41 -12.41
N GLN A 75 -16.71 2.85 -12.13
CA GLN A 75 -16.83 1.61 -11.36
C GLN A 75 -16.75 0.38 -12.28
N PRO A 76 -15.89 -0.61 -11.99
CA PRO A 76 -15.71 -1.78 -12.83
C PRO A 76 -17.01 -2.57 -13.10
N GLY A 77 -17.93 -2.60 -12.14
CA GLY A 77 -19.23 -3.27 -12.28
C GLY A 77 -20.14 -2.59 -13.31
N ASP A 78 -20.17 -1.25 -13.31
CA ASP A 78 -21.00 -0.45 -14.22
C ASP A 78 -20.44 -0.52 -15.66
N ILE A 79 -19.11 -0.48 -15.80
CA ILE A 79 -18.43 -0.65 -17.08
C ILE A 79 -18.74 -2.03 -17.68
N PHE A 80 -18.68 -3.07 -16.84
CA PHE A 80 -18.98 -4.43 -17.24
C PHE A 80 -20.43 -4.58 -17.69
N ASN A 81 -21.39 -4.07 -16.93
CA ASN A 81 -22.81 -4.10 -17.27
C ASN A 81 -23.10 -3.34 -18.58
N LYS A 82 -22.46 -2.18 -18.75
CA LYS A 82 -22.61 -1.39 -19.98
C LYS A 82 -22.05 -2.09 -21.21
N ALA A 83 -20.90 -2.72 -21.07
CA ALA A 83 -20.27 -3.52 -22.13
C ALA A 83 -21.16 -4.70 -22.55
N HIS A 84 -21.77 -5.40 -21.58
CA HIS A 84 -22.75 -6.46 -21.84
C HIS A 84 -23.97 -5.96 -22.62
N GLN A 85 -24.48 -4.79 -22.26
CA GLN A 85 -25.59 -4.18 -22.98
C GLN A 85 -25.23 -3.84 -24.43
N ILE A 86 -24.02 -3.33 -24.66
CA ILE A 86 -23.53 -2.94 -26.01
C ILE A 86 -23.38 -4.18 -26.92
N TYR A 87 -22.86 -5.27 -26.38
CA TYR A 87 -22.58 -6.48 -27.15
C TYR A 87 -23.69 -7.54 -27.12
N GLY A 88 -24.84 -7.23 -26.44
CA GLY A 88 -25.98 -8.13 -26.39
C GLY A 88 -25.67 -9.47 -25.69
N VAL A 89 -24.70 -9.51 -24.80
CA VAL A 89 -24.29 -10.72 -24.10
C VAL A 89 -25.20 -10.93 -22.89
N ASN A 90 -26.08 -11.93 -22.93
CA ASN A 90 -26.89 -12.33 -21.79
C ASN A 90 -26.06 -13.20 -20.85
N ILE A 91 -25.84 -12.71 -19.62
CA ILE A 91 -25.42 -13.54 -18.49
C ILE A 91 -26.68 -14.02 -17.82
N ASP A 92 -26.84 -15.32 -17.65
CA ASP A 92 -27.93 -15.89 -16.87
C ASP A 92 -27.86 -15.34 -15.43
N ALA A 93 -28.76 -14.42 -15.14
CA ALA A 93 -28.91 -13.82 -13.84
C ALA A 93 -29.60 -14.83 -12.89
N HIS A 94 -28.81 -15.64 -12.22
CA HIS A 94 -29.26 -16.35 -11.02
C HIS A 94 -28.32 -15.98 -9.87
N HIS A 95 -28.79 -15.04 -9.04
CA HIS A 95 -28.76 -15.12 -7.58
C HIS A 95 -29.30 -13.85 -6.95
N THR A 96 -30.53 -13.91 -6.49
CA THR A 96 -30.98 -13.45 -5.17
C THR A 96 -32.34 -14.09 -4.89
N GLN A 97 -32.37 -14.98 -3.98
CA GLN A 97 -33.27 -15.21 -2.87
C GLN A 97 -33.34 -16.70 -2.51
N GLY A 98 -33.10 -16.97 -1.23
CA GLY A 98 -33.06 -18.31 -0.70
C GLY A 98 -34.41 -19.02 -0.74
N THR A 99 -34.34 -20.32 -0.88
CA THR A 99 -35.08 -21.34 -0.10
C THR A 99 -34.55 -22.72 -0.50
N GLN A 100 -34.45 -23.59 0.51
CA GLN A 100 -34.10 -25.00 0.41
C GLN A 100 -34.90 -25.74 -0.66
N ARG A 101 -34.21 -26.53 -1.46
CA ARG A 101 -34.63 -27.91 -1.78
C ARG A 101 -33.55 -28.66 -2.55
N THR A 102 -33.30 -29.85 -2.02
CA THR A 102 -32.55 -30.99 -2.52
C THR A 102 -32.73 -31.32 -3.98
N GLN A 103 -31.62 -31.85 -4.55
CA GLN A 103 -31.46 -32.86 -5.57
C GLN A 103 -30.72 -32.45 -6.83
N ASP A 104 -29.60 -33.15 -6.99
CA ASP A 104 -28.96 -33.66 -8.22
C ASP A 104 -29.25 -32.95 -9.56
N ALA A 105 -28.26 -32.22 -10.03
CA ALA A 105 -28.07 -31.96 -11.47
C ALA A 105 -26.58 -32.01 -11.82
N HIS A 106 -26.24 -33.07 -12.55
CA HIS A 106 -24.94 -33.22 -13.21
C HIS A 106 -24.54 -31.97 -14.00
N ASN A 107 -23.41 -31.41 -13.63
CA ASN A 107 -22.78 -30.30 -14.39
C ASN A 107 -21.95 -30.92 -15.52
N THR A 108 -22.55 -31.14 -16.66
CA THR A 108 -21.85 -31.56 -17.89
C THR A 108 -21.23 -30.35 -18.59
N GLN A 109 -20.00 -30.04 -18.27
CA GLN A 109 -19.17 -29.23 -19.17
C GLN A 109 -18.62 -30.13 -20.28
N GLU A 110 -19.13 -30.01 -21.50
CA GLU A 110 -18.51 -30.57 -22.69
C GLU A 110 -17.14 -29.92 -22.93
N VAL A 111 -16.08 -30.62 -22.52
CA VAL A 111 -14.71 -30.28 -22.94
C VAL A 111 -14.53 -30.82 -24.34
N LYS A 112 -14.52 -29.95 -25.34
CA LYS A 112 -14.29 -30.32 -26.76
C LYS A 112 -13.04 -31.19 -26.90
N GLY A 113 -13.20 -32.48 -27.26
CA GLY A 113 -12.15 -33.39 -27.62
C GLY A 113 -11.85 -34.54 -26.62
N GLN A 114 -12.51 -34.66 -25.49
CA GLN A 114 -12.35 -35.81 -24.58
C GLN A 114 -13.41 -36.90 -24.90
N ILE A 115 -12.94 -38.14 -25.00
CA ILE A 115 -13.83 -39.28 -25.19
C ILE A 115 -14.35 -39.73 -23.84
N ASP A 116 -15.67 -39.78 -23.67
CA ASP A 116 -16.32 -40.33 -22.49
C ASP A 116 -16.02 -41.83 -22.36
N GLN A 117 -15.44 -42.21 -21.24
CA GLN A 117 -15.03 -43.59 -20.93
C GLN A 117 -15.97 -44.25 -19.90
N THR A 118 -17.05 -43.60 -19.51
CA THR A 118 -17.95 -44.07 -18.47
C THR A 118 -18.45 -45.49 -18.72
N ALA A 119 -18.87 -45.79 -19.96
CA ALA A 119 -19.32 -47.12 -20.34
C ALA A 119 -18.23 -48.18 -20.17
N TYR A 120 -16.98 -47.89 -20.56
CA TYR A 120 -15.86 -48.80 -20.37
C TYR A 120 -15.52 -48.99 -18.88
N ILE A 121 -15.53 -47.92 -18.11
CA ILE A 121 -15.27 -47.94 -16.65
C ILE A 121 -16.32 -48.82 -15.97
N GLU A 122 -17.62 -48.65 -16.27
CA GLU A 122 -18.68 -49.47 -15.70
C GLU A 122 -18.56 -50.93 -16.12
N GLN A 123 -18.20 -51.22 -17.38
CA GLN A 123 -17.93 -52.58 -17.84
C GLN A 123 -16.77 -53.20 -17.07
N ALA A 124 -15.65 -52.49 -16.89
CA ALA A 124 -14.48 -52.98 -16.15
C ALA A 124 -14.86 -53.18 -14.66
N HIS A 125 -15.65 -52.26 -14.07
CA HIS A 125 -16.13 -52.39 -12.69
C HIS A 125 -17.02 -53.61 -12.49
N SER A 126 -17.90 -53.95 -13.44
CA SER A 126 -18.74 -55.11 -13.33
C SER A 126 -17.94 -56.44 -13.26
N ARG A 127 -16.69 -56.43 -13.76
CA ARG A 127 -15.75 -57.57 -13.73
C ARG A 127 -14.81 -57.55 -12.53
N VAL A 128 -14.84 -56.58 -11.67
CA VAL A 128 -13.87 -56.43 -10.58
C VAL A 128 -13.81 -57.64 -9.64
N LYS A 129 -14.90 -58.41 -9.56
CA LYS A 129 -14.98 -59.65 -8.76
C LYS A 129 -14.20 -60.84 -9.40
N GLU A 130 -13.77 -60.74 -10.65
CA GLU A 130 -12.95 -61.74 -11.31
C GLU A 130 -11.48 -61.71 -10.88
N THR A 131 -11.07 -60.63 -10.13
CA THR A 131 -9.73 -60.50 -9.56
C THR A 131 -9.79 -60.23 -8.07
N ASP A 132 -8.78 -60.66 -7.34
CA ASP A 132 -8.57 -60.34 -5.93
C ASP A 132 -7.52 -59.24 -5.68
N TYR A 133 -7.09 -58.58 -6.74
CA TYR A 133 -5.99 -57.62 -6.71
C TYR A 133 -6.18 -56.51 -5.66
N PHE A 134 -7.34 -55.85 -5.68
CA PHE A 134 -7.60 -54.76 -4.74
C PHE A 134 -7.73 -55.27 -3.29
N ASN A 135 -8.33 -56.43 -3.09
CA ASN A 135 -8.42 -57.05 -1.78
C ASN A 135 -7.04 -57.41 -1.22
N LYS A 136 -6.15 -57.96 -2.06
CA LYS A 136 -4.74 -58.19 -1.72
C LYS A 136 -3.98 -56.92 -1.40
N ARG A 137 -4.43 -55.79 -1.93
CA ARG A 137 -3.89 -54.45 -1.64
C ARG A 137 -4.56 -53.77 -0.43
N GLY A 138 -5.38 -54.50 0.32
CA GLY A 138 -6.05 -54.02 1.54
C GLY A 138 -7.25 -53.10 1.28
N ILE A 139 -7.70 -52.97 0.03
CA ILE A 139 -8.83 -52.11 -0.35
C ILE A 139 -10.13 -52.86 -0.19
N SER A 140 -11.06 -52.30 0.56
CA SER A 140 -12.38 -52.89 0.84
C SER A 140 -13.33 -52.78 -0.35
N GLN A 141 -14.38 -53.66 -0.35
CA GLN A 141 -15.40 -53.59 -1.38
C GLN A 141 -16.13 -52.24 -1.40
N ALA A 142 -16.32 -51.60 -0.26
CA ALA A 142 -16.94 -50.28 -0.17
C ALA A 142 -16.10 -49.22 -0.94
N THR A 143 -14.80 -49.25 -0.79
CA THR A 143 -13.88 -48.35 -1.51
C THR A 143 -13.83 -48.70 -3.01
N ILE A 144 -13.81 -49.98 -3.37
CA ILE A 144 -13.88 -50.46 -4.76
C ILE A 144 -15.14 -49.93 -5.45
N ASP A 145 -16.31 -50.04 -4.80
CA ASP A 145 -17.59 -49.59 -5.36
C ASP A 145 -17.67 -48.06 -5.42
N ARG A 146 -17.20 -47.36 -4.39
CA ARG A 146 -17.18 -45.90 -4.31
C ARG A 146 -16.37 -45.27 -5.48
N PHE A 147 -15.23 -45.85 -5.78
CA PHE A 147 -14.30 -45.31 -6.81
C PHE A 147 -14.42 -46.01 -8.17
N LYS A 148 -15.40 -46.92 -8.32
CA LYS A 148 -15.64 -47.68 -9.56
C LYS A 148 -14.38 -48.39 -10.08
N LEU A 149 -13.57 -48.94 -9.15
CA LEU A 149 -12.39 -49.69 -9.52
C LEU A 149 -12.77 -50.89 -10.39
N GLY A 150 -11.99 -51.18 -11.43
CA GLY A 150 -12.38 -52.17 -12.41
C GLY A 150 -11.28 -53.20 -12.72
N TYR A 151 -11.66 -54.22 -13.51
CA TYR A 151 -10.79 -55.26 -14.00
C TYR A 151 -10.99 -55.48 -15.50
N GLU A 152 -9.86 -55.61 -16.24
CA GLU A 152 -9.87 -55.93 -17.66
C GLU A 152 -8.88 -57.07 -17.95
N PRO A 153 -9.38 -58.29 -18.24
CA PRO A 153 -8.55 -59.46 -18.41
C PRO A 153 -7.72 -59.43 -19.73
N SER A 154 -8.05 -58.56 -20.66
CA SER A 154 -7.46 -58.53 -21.99
C SER A 154 -7.21 -57.13 -22.50
N PHE A 155 -6.58 -56.29 -21.67
CA PHE A 155 -6.25 -54.92 -22.04
C PHE A 155 -5.13 -54.87 -23.09
N LYS A 156 -5.47 -54.41 -24.30
CA LYS A 156 -4.53 -54.27 -25.42
C LYS A 156 -3.80 -52.93 -25.33
N THR A 157 -2.48 -52.99 -25.34
CA THR A 157 -1.62 -51.79 -25.29
C THR A 157 -0.36 -51.97 -26.14
N GLN A 158 0.33 -50.89 -26.44
CA GLN A 158 1.57 -50.91 -27.18
C GLN A 158 2.76 -50.98 -26.23
N ALA A 159 3.69 -51.92 -26.48
CA ALA A 159 4.98 -52.06 -25.80
C ALA A 159 6.14 -51.98 -26.82
N LYS A 160 7.39 -52.00 -26.36
CA LYS A 160 8.58 -51.87 -27.22
C LYS A 160 8.69 -52.86 -28.39
N GLY A 161 7.94 -53.99 -28.37
CA GLY A 161 7.96 -55.04 -29.38
C GLY A 161 6.69 -55.16 -30.22
N GLY A 162 5.71 -54.30 -30.09
CA GLY A 162 4.41 -54.40 -30.74
C GLY A 162 3.24 -54.31 -29.78
N TYR A 163 2.07 -54.79 -30.18
CA TYR A 163 0.89 -54.85 -29.31
C TYR A 163 1.00 -56.03 -28.35
N VAL A 164 0.77 -55.76 -27.06
CA VAL A 164 0.70 -56.77 -26.00
C VAL A 164 -0.67 -56.73 -25.35
N THR A 165 -1.05 -57.83 -24.70
CA THR A 165 -2.28 -57.90 -23.91
C THR A 165 -1.91 -58.04 -22.44
N TRP A 166 -2.47 -57.19 -21.60
CA TRP A 166 -2.29 -57.23 -20.18
C TRP A 166 -3.53 -57.78 -19.48
N GLU A 167 -3.32 -58.51 -18.42
CA GLU A 167 -4.28 -58.64 -17.36
C GLU A 167 -4.15 -57.43 -16.43
N ALA A 168 -5.20 -56.62 -16.30
CA ALA A 168 -5.03 -55.30 -15.73
C ALA A 168 -6.18 -54.86 -14.85
N VAL A 169 -5.88 -54.02 -13.88
CA VAL A 169 -6.89 -53.29 -13.14
C VAL A 169 -7.04 -51.84 -13.64
N ILE A 170 -8.23 -51.32 -13.51
CA ILE A 170 -8.63 -50.00 -13.98
C ILE A 170 -8.94 -49.12 -12.73
N ILE A 171 -8.27 -47.98 -12.67
CA ILE A 171 -8.46 -46.96 -11.59
C ILE A 171 -8.96 -45.67 -12.22
N PRO A 172 -10.25 -45.38 -12.19
CA PRO A 172 -10.83 -44.18 -12.79
C PRO A 172 -10.42 -42.93 -12.00
N SER A 173 -9.99 -41.88 -12.69
CA SER A 173 -9.77 -40.56 -12.08
C SER A 173 -10.83 -39.54 -12.48
N SER A 174 -11.56 -39.80 -13.56
CA SER A 174 -12.74 -39.04 -14.00
C SER A 174 -13.52 -39.85 -15.04
N PRO A 175 -14.72 -39.40 -15.48
CA PRO A 175 -15.43 -40.05 -16.60
C PRO A 175 -14.63 -40.08 -17.92
N TYR A 176 -13.57 -39.27 -18.02
CA TYR A 176 -12.75 -39.10 -19.23
C TYR A 176 -11.33 -39.68 -19.13
N SER A 177 -10.94 -40.15 -17.94
CA SER A 177 -9.57 -40.61 -17.70
C SER A 177 -9.50 -41.70 -16.64
N TYR A 178 -8.58 -42.66 -16.88
CA TYR A 178 -8.30 -43.75 -15.95
C TYR A 178 -6.85 -44.22 -16.08
N THR A 179 -6.33 -44.78 -15.00
CA THR A 179 -5.05 -45.48 -14.96
C THR A 179 -5.30 -46.97 -15.12
N VAL A 180 -4.49 -47.58 -15.99
CA VAL A 180 -4.43 -49.05 -16.23
C VAL A 180 -3.17 -49.56 -15.58
N ARG A 181 -3.31 -50.51 -14.68
CA ARG A 181 -2.17 -51.14 -14.01
C ARG A 181 -2.13 -52.62 -14.35
N ASN A 182 -1.01 -53.05 -15.00
CA ASN A 182 -0.72 -54.45 -15.26
C ASN A 182 -0.55 -55.18 -13.92
N ILE A 183 -1.26 -56.30 -13.73
CA ILE A 183 -1.21 -57.07 -12.50
C ILE A 183 -0.28 -58.29 -12.56
N ASP A 184 0.35 -58.51 -13.69
CA ASP A 184 1.41 -59.53 -13.85
C ASP A 184 2.66 -59.15 -12.99
N PRO A 185 3.02 -59.93 -11.97
CA PRO A 185 4.16 -59.65 -11.14
C PRO A 185 5.49 -59.65 -11.88
N GLU A 186 5.59 -60.38 -13.01
CA GLU A 186 6.82 -60.49 -13.86
C GLU A 186 6.87 -59.38 -14.94
N ALA A 187 5.90 -58.46 -15.00
CA ALA A 187 5.90 -57.40 -15.99
C ALA A 187 7.12 -56.47 -15.85
N ASP A 188 7.70 -56.06 -17.01
CA ASP A 188 8.76 -55.06 -17.04
C ASP A 188 8.30 -53.77 -16.32
N PRO A 189 9.13 -53.16 -15.49
CA PRO A 189 8.79 -51.91 -14.77
C PRO A 189 8.22 -50.80 -15.67
N ASN A 190 8.70 -50.70 -16.92
CA ASN A 190 8.21 -49.74 -17.91
C ASN A 190 6.86 -50.13 -18.52
N ASP A 191 6.40 -51.36 -18.34
CA ASP A 191 5.14 -51.91 -18.86
C ASP A 191 4.12 -52.20 -17.75
N ARG A 192 4.25 -51.52 -16.60
CA ARG A 192 3.33 -51.71 -15.47
C ARG A 192 2.16 -50.75 -15.45
N ILE A 193 2.29 -49.55 -16.01
CA ILE A 193 1.24 -48.52 -15.90
C ILE A 193 1.02 -47.85 -17.27
N ARG A 194 -0.24 -47.64 -17.62
CA ARG A 194 -0.65 -46.80 -18.77
C ARG A 194 -1.78 -45.88 -18.31
N LYS A 195 -1.74 -44.64 -18.75
CA LYS A 195 -2.83 -43.68 -18.56
C LYS A 195 -3.65 -43.51 -19.81
N ARG A 196 -4.95 -43.37 -19.67
CA ARG A 196 -5.88 -43.12 -20.76
C ARG A 196 -6.68 -41.87 -20.44
N GLY A 197 -6.87 -41.02 -21.45
CA GLY A 197 -7.48 -39.71 -21.30
C GLY A 197 -6.49 -38.64 -20.87
N SER A 198 -7.00 -37.47 -20.44
CA SER A 198 -6.18 -36.37 -19.94
C SER A 198 -5.65 -36.69 -18.54
N SER A 199 -4.40 -36.30 -18.29
CA SER A 199 -3.86 -36.38 -16.91
C SER A 199 -4.68 -35.51 -15.97
N SER A 200 -5.16 -36.06 -14.87
CA SER A 200 -5.97 -35.37 -13.87
C SER A 200 -5.56 -35.82 -12.47
N LEU A 201 -5.79 -34.93 -11.50
CA LEU A 201 -5.66 -35.27 -10.10
C LEU A 201 -6.67 -36.35 -9.75
N TYR A 202 -6.25 -37.35 -8.99
CA TYR A 202 -7.14 -38.39 -8.47
C TYR A 202 -7.88 -37.89 -7.23
N ASN A 203 -9.19 -38.07 -7.19
CA ASN A 203 -10.08 -37.66 -6.08
C ASN A 203 -9.93 -36.20 -5.66
N ARG A 204 -9.81 -35.27 -6.62
CA ARG A 204 -9.65 -33.83 -6.36
C ARG A 204 -10.81 -33.21 -5.59
N GLU A 205 -11.97 -33.86 -5.59
CA GLU A 205 -13.18 -33.44 -4.86
C GLU A 205 -12.95 -33.45 -3.35
N ALA A 206 -12.02 -34.28 -2.85
CA ALA A 206 -11.61 -34.29 -1.45
C ALA A 206 -11.13 -32.92 -0.96
N LEU A 207 -10.53 -32.10 -1.82
CA LEU A 207 -10.07 -30.73 -1.50
C LEU A 207 -11.22 -29.81 -1.06
N GLN A 208 -12.48 -30.20 -1.30
CA GLN A 208 -13.67 -29.44 -0.91
C GLN A 208 -14.42 -30.06 0.28
N SER A 209 -13.87 -31.10 0.92
CA SER A 209 -14.50 -31.81 2.06
C SER A 209 -14.58 -30.98 3.35
N GLY A 210 -13.70 -30.00 3.52
CA GLY A 210 -13.55 -29.22 4.77
C GLY A 210 -12.70 -29.91 5.84
N LYS A 211 -12.15 -31.10 5.54
CA LYS A 211 -11.18 -31.81 6.38
C LYS A 211 -9.77 -31.61 5.83
N PRO A 212 -8.69 -31.84 6.63
CA PRO A 212 -7.35 -31.92 6.11
C PRO A 212 -7.24 -33.02 5.05
N VAL A 213 -6.61 -32.68 3.90
CA VAL A 213 -6.50 -33.59 2.76
C VAL A 213 -5.05 -33.97 2.54
N PHE A 214 -4.78 -35.27 2.54
CA PHE A 214 -3.46 -35.79 2.22
C PHE A 214 -3.20 -35.66 0.71
N ILE A 215 -2.05 -35.11 0.36
CA ILE A 215 -1.54 -35.06 -1.00
C ILE A 215 -0.46 -36.10 -1.15
N VAL A 216 -0.70 -37.10 -1.98
CA VAL A 216 0.19 -38.25 -2.24
C VAL A 216 0.52 -38.36 -3.73
N GLU A 217 1.48 -39.25 -4.09
CA GLU A 217 1.86 -39.42 -5.49
C GLU A 217 0.91 -40.33 -6.25
N GLY A 218 0.63 -41.51 -5.74
CA GLY A 218 -0.06 -42.60 -6.43
C GLY A 218 -1.54 -42.71 -6.08
N GLU A 219 -2.33 -43.21 -7.04
CA GLU A 219 -3.76 -43.47 -6.80
C GLU A 219 -4.00 -44.55 -5.73
N LEU A 220 -3.11 -45.58 -5.66
CA LEU A 220 -3.20 -46.62 -4.64
C LEU A 220 -2.89 -46.07 -3.24
N ASP A 221 -1.98 -45.11 -3.16
CA ASP A 221 -1.64 -44.47 -1.88
C ASP A 221 -2.83 -43.65 -1.37
N ALA A 222 -3.48 -42.87 -2.26
CA ALA A 222 -4.70 -42.17 -1.91
C ALA A 222 -5.82 -43.12 -1.47
N LEU A 223 -6.02 -44.23 -2.17
CA LEU A 223 -6.99 -45.26 -1.81
C LEU A 223 -6.67 -45.89 -0.44
N SER A 224 -5.39 -46.09 -0.15
CA SER A 224 -4.94 -46.66 1.14
C SER A 224 -5.23 -45.73 2.32
N LEU A 225 -5.05 -44.42 2.13
CA LEU A 225 -5.40 -43.45 3.15
C LEU A 225 -6.90 -43.33 3.34
N ILE A 226 -7.67 -43.36 2.25
CA ILE A 226 -9.13 -43.37 2.29
C ILE A 226 -9.64 -44.62 3.04
N GLU A 227 -8.98 -45.76 2.88
CA GLU A 227 -9.34 -47.02 3.56
C GLU A 227 -9.15 -46.94 5.07
N VAL A 228 -8.27 -46.08 5.57
CA VAL A 228 -8.09 -45.81 7.01
C VAL A 228 -8.82 -44.54 7.48
N GLY A 229 -9.73 -44.00 6.65
CA GLY A 229 -10.64 -42.91 7.03
C GLY A 229 -10.17 -41.49 6.74
N ALA A 230 -9.03 -41.30 6.07
CA ALA A 230 -8.54 -39.99 5.65
C ALA A 230 -9.22 -39.50 4.37
N GLU A 231 -9.14 -38.20 4.13
CA GLU A 231 -9.37 -37.60 2.81
C GLU A 231 -8.02 -37.49 2.09
N ALA A 232 -7.96 -37.97 0.86
CA ALA A 232 -6.69 -37.96 0.10
C ALA A 232 -6.92 -37.65 -1.39
N THR A 233 -5.97 -36.94 -1.97
CA THR A 233 -5.86 -36.61 -3.39
C THR A 233 -4.48 -37.07 -3.89
N ALA A 234 -4.44 -37.81 -5.03
CA ALA A 234 -3.16 -38.14 -5.63
C ALA A 234 -2.84 -37.25 -6.82
N LEU A 235 -1.55 -36.90 -6.94
CA LEU A 235 -1.02 -36.20 -8.11
C LEU A 235 -1.02 -37.10 -9.35
N ALA A 236 -1.03 -38.41 -9.15
CA ALA A 236 -0.84 -39.44 -10.16
C ALA A 236 0.55 -39.38 -10.88
N SER A 237 1.34 -38.37 -10.60
CA SER A 237 2.76 -38.18 -10.96
C SER A 237 3.23 -36.84 -10.38
N THR A 238 4.45 -36.74 -9.92
CA THR A 238 5.09 -35.47 -9.47
C THR A 238 4.99 -34.35 -10.51
N ALA A 239 5.01 -34.69 -11.81
CA ALA A 239 4.82 -33.74 -12.91
C ALA A 239 3.48 -33.00 -12.88
N ASN A 240 2.48 -33.51 -12.15
CA ASN A 240 1.16 -32.88 -12.02
C ASN A 240 1.04 -31.91 -10.82
N ALA A 241 2.12 -31.63 -10.11
CA ALA A 241 2.12 -30.63 -9.03
C ALA A 241 1.58 -29.27 -9.51
N ASP A 242 1.92 -28.84 -10.73
CA ASP A 242 1.41 -27.61 -11.34
C ASP A 242 -0.10 -27.64 -11.60
N GLN A 243 -0.67 -28.81 -11.83
CA GLN A 243 -2.12 -28.97 -11.97
C GLN A 243 -2.82 -28.79 -10.63
N LEU A 244 -2.24 -29.32 -9.54
CA LEU A 244 -2.76 -29.11 -8.18
C LEU A 244 -2.74 -27.61 -7.83
N ILE A 245 -1.60 -26.94 -8.05
CA ILE A 245 -1.44 -25.50 -7.80
C ILE A 245 -2.48 -24.71 -8.62
N LYS A 246 -2.64 -25.02 -9.92
CA LYS A 246 -3.62 -24.37 -10.78
C LYS A 246 -5.06 -24.60 -10.31
N TYR A 247 -5.37 -25.81 -9.90
CA TYR A 247 -6.70 -26.16 -9.37
C TYR A 247 -6.99 -25.38 -8.08
N ILE A 248 -6.06 -25.36 -7.14
CA ILE A 248 -6.16 -24.66 -5.85
C ILE A 248 -6.31 -23.14 -6.04
N LYS A 249 -5.60 -22.54 -6.99
CA LYS A 249 -5.73 -21.09 -7.32
C LYS A 249 -7.17 -20.74 -7.73
N SER A 250 -7.87 -21.65 -8.39
CA SER A 250 -9.27 -21.43 -8.80
C SER A 250 -10.29 -21.97 -7.80
N ASN A 251 -9.92 -22.97 -7.00
CA ASN A 251 -10.79 -23.69 -6.07
C ASN A 251 -10.07 -23.84 -4.74
N ARG A 252 -10.04 -22.76 -3.93
CA ARG A 252 -9.34 -22.79 -2.64
C ARG A 252 -9.83 -23.98 -1.80
N PRO A 253 -8.95 -24.83 -1.24
CA PRO A 253 -9.34 -25.92 -0.35
C PRO A 253 -10.14 -25.39 0.84
N LYS A 254 -11.14 -26.13 1.27
CA LYS A 254 -11.94 -25.77 2.45
C LYS A 254 -11.30 -26.21 3.76
N GLY A 255 -10.42 -27.20 3.70
CA GLY A 255 -9.55 -27.64 4.77
C GLY A 255 -8.10 -27.40 4.40
N GLY A 256 -7.18 -27.71 5.30
CA GLY A 256 -5.76 -27.66 5.01
C GLY A 256 -5.25 -28.87 4.24
N LEU A 257 -3.96 -28.87 3.94
CA LEU A 257 -3.31 -29.93 3.19
C LEU A 257 -2.22 -30.61 4.03
N ILE A 258 -2.11 -31.93 3.92
CA ILE A 258 -1.01 -32.69 4.49
C ILE A 258 -0.21 -33.26 3.33
N LEU A 259 0.99 -32.72 3.11
CA LEU A 259 1.88 -33.17 2.05
C LEU A 259 2.60 -34.44 2.49
N SER A 260 2.33 -35.55 1.83
CA SER A 260 2.93 -36.85 2.12
C SER A 260 3.31 -37.57 0.81
N LEU A 261 4.23 -36.95 0.07
CA LEU A 261 4.78 -37.53 -1.15
C LEU A 261 5.89 -38.53 -0.81
N ASP A 262 6.33 -39.29 -1.82
CA ASP A 262 7.34 -40.33 -1.66
C ASP A 262 8.66 -39.73 -1.16
N ASN A 263 9.41 -40.50 -0.36
CA ASN A 263 10.64 -40.04 0.26
C ASN A 263 11.88 -40.23 -0.65
N ASP A 264 11.68 -40.08 -1.95
CA ASP A 264 12.73 -40.02 -2.96
C ASP A 264 13.01 -38.55 -3.38
N GLN A 265 14.04 -38.32 -4.18
CA GLN A 265 14.46 -36.98 -4.57
C GLN A 265 13.33 -36.21 -5.30
N ALA A 266 12.57 -36.90 -6.15
CA ALA A 266 11.48 -36.28 -6.91
C ALA A 266 10.31 -35.85 -6.00
N GLY A 267 9.96 -36.68 -5.02
CA GLY A 267 8.95 -36.38 -4.01
C GLY A 267 9.37 -35.21 -3.09
N ILE A 268 10.64 -35.20 -2.64
CA ILE A 268 11.20 -34.13 -1.82
C ILE A 268 11.16 -32.79 -2.57
N ASP A 269 11.64 -32.75 -3.83
CA ASP A 269 11.65 -31.54 -4.65
C ASP A 269 10.23 -31.03 -4.93
N THR A 270 9.30 -31.96 -5.15
CA THR A 270 7.89 -31.65 -5.40
C THR A 270 7.23 -31.10 -4.12
N THR A 271 7.52 -31.69 -2.96
CA THR A 271 7.02 -31.23 -1.67
C THR A 271 7.50 -29.79 -1.38
N ALA A 272 8.79 -29.51 -1.61
CA ALA A 272 9.35 -28.17 -1.43
C ALA A 272 8.68 -27.13 -2.34
N LYS A 273 8.45 -27.48 -3.61
CA LYS A 273 7.73 -26.65 -4.57
C LYS A 273 6.30 -26.37 -4.13
N LEU A 274 5.55 -27.40 -3.72
CA LEU A 274 4.18 -27.25 -3.24
C LEU A 274 4.14 -26.39 -1.99
N ALA A 275 5.03 -26.61 -1.02
CA ALA A 275 5.12 -25.83 0.20
C ALA A 275 5.28 -24.35 -0.09
N GLN A 276 6.23 -23.97 -0.96
CA GLN A 276 6.49 -22.58 -1.33
C GLN A 276 5.25 -21.92 -1.98
N GLU A 277 4.57 -22.61 -2.89
CA GLU A 277 3.37 -22.08 -3.55
C GLU A 277 2.18 -21.95 -2.59
N LEU A 278 1.98 -22.92 -1.68
CA LEU A 278 0.91 -22.90 -0.68
C LEU A 278 1.13 -21.79 0.34
N GLU A 279 2.36 -21.59 0.80
CA GLU A 279 2.75 -20.48 1.68
C GLU A 279 2.43 -19.12 1.02
N GLY A 280 2.84 -18.96 -0.25
CA GLY A 280 2.54 -17.75 -1.03
C GLY A 280 1.05 -17.48 -1.25
N MET A 281 0.20 -18.53 -1.15
CA MET A 281 -1.27 -18.43 -1.23
C MET A 281 -1.96 -18.31 0.13
N GLY A 282 -1.22 -18.39 1.23
CA GLY A 282 -1.77 -18.42 2.60
C GLY A 282 -2.70 -19.61 2.82
N ILE A 283 -2.30 -20.80 2.38
CA ILE A 283 -3.01 -22.06 2.60
C ILE A 283 -2.24 -22.85 3.65
N SER A 284 -2.93 -23.24 4.73
CA SER A 284 -2.36 -24.04 5.80
C SER A 284 -1.95 -25.41 5.26
N PHE A 285 -0.74 -25.84 5.54
CA PHE A 285 -0.25 -27.16 5.20
C PHE A 285 0.72 -27.69 6.25
N LEU A 286 0.80 -29.05 6.33
CA LEU A 286 1.77 -29.80 7.12
C LEU A 286 2.52 -30.75 6.19
N GLN A 287 3.80 -31.00 6.44
CA GLN A 287 4.56 -32.06 5.80
C GLN A 287 4.64 -33.26 6.75
N ALA A 288 4.19 -34.43 6.31
CA ALA A 288 4.21 -35.63 7.14
C ALA A 288 4.60 -36.88 6.33
N ASN A 289 5.50 -37.69 6.87
CA ASN A 289 5.77 -39.02 6.36
C ASN A 289 4.88 -40.03 7.09
N ILE A 290 3.82 -40.50 6.41
CA ILE A 290 2.83 -41.43 6.98
C ILE A 290 3.12 -42.90 6.68
N SER A 291 4.06 -43.20 5.78
CA SER A 291 4.43 -44.58 5.44
C SER A 291 5.32 -45.25 6.48
N GLY A 292 5.86 -44.46 7.41
CA GLY A 292 6.77 -44.97 8.46
C GLY A 292 8.01 -45.62 7.89
N GLY A 293 8.22 -46.90 8.19
CA GLY A 293 9.32 -47.70 7.67
C GLY A 293 9.06 -48.43 6.36
N TYR A 294 7.90 -48.23 5.75
CA TYR A 294 7.47 -48.84 4.48
C TYR A 294 7.73 -47.89 3.30
N ASN A 295 7.78 -48.45 2.06
CA ASN A 295 8.08 -47.65 0.87
C ASN A 295 6.98 -46.65 0.54
N ASP A 296 5.72 -47.09 0.67
CA ASP A 296 4.53 -46.28 0.33
C ASP A 296 3.37 -46.60 1.28
N PRO A 297 2.30 -45.75 1.32
CA PRO A 297 1.12 -45.99 2.13
C PRO A 297 0.37 -47.28 1.83
N ASN A 298 0.44 -47.79 0.60
CA ASN A 298 -0.20 -49.04 0.27
C ASN A 298 0.54 -50.27 0.86
N GLU A 299 1.88 -50.25 0.86
CA GLU A 299 2.66 -51.30 1.57
C GLU A 299 2.38 -51.27 3.07
N ALA A 300 2.32 -50.06 3.66
CA ALA A 300 1.95 -49.88 5.08
C ALA A 300 0.55 -50.43 5.36
N LEU A 301 -0.45 -50.15 4.51
CA LEU A 301 -1.80 -50.68 4.67
C LEU A 301 -1.85 -52.22 4.69
N ILE A 302 -1.04 -52.87 3.82
CA ILE A 302 -1.04 -54.34 3.70
C ILE A 302 -0.31 -54.97 4.90
N ARG A 303 0.80 -54.36 5.33
CA ARG A 303 1.72 -54.94 6.35
C ARG A 303 1.29 -54.61 7.77
N ASP A 304 0.81 -53.38 8.00
CA ASP A 304 0.46 -52.88 9.33
C ASP A 304 -0.60 -51.74 9.21
N LYS A 305 -1.82 -52.16 9.03
CA LYS A 305 -2.96 -51.21 8.88
C LYS A 305 -3.13 -50.34 10.14
N GLU A 306 -2.84 -50.91 11.33
CA GLU A 306 -2.98 -50.18 12.60
C GLU A 306 -1.97 -49.05 12.70
N ALA A 307 -0.70 -49.33 12.34
CA ALA A 307 0.33 -48.31 12.30
C ALA A 307 0.04 -47.19 11.28
N LEU A 308 -0.45 -47.54 10.09
CA LEU A 308 -0.87 -46.52 9.10
C LEU A 308 -2.04 -45.67 9.63
N THR A 309 -3.02 -46.30 10.27
CA THR A 309 -4.18 -45.60 10.86
C THR A 309 -3.71 -44.62 11.92
N GLN A 310 -2.78 -45.02 12.79
CA GLN A 310 -2.22 -44.16 13.81
C GLN A 310 -1.40 -43.02 13.21
N ALA A 311 -0.56 -43.28 12.21
CA ALA A 311 0.24 -42.26 11.55
C ALA A 311 -0.62 -41.19 10.85
N VAL A 312 -1.74 -41.61 10.26
CA VAL A 312 -2.73 -40.70 9.67
C VAL A 312 -3.38 -39.82 10.73
N GLN A 313 -3.81 -40.42 11.86
CA GLN A 313 -4.39 -39.67 12.97
C GLN A 313 -3.38 -38.69 13.58
N ASP A 314 -2.16 -39.14 13.84
CA ASP A 314 -1.11 -38.29 14.39
C ASP A 314 -0.81 -37.09 13.47
N ALA A 315 -0.78 -37.30 12.15
CA ALA A 315 -0.58 -36.22 11.18
C ALA A 315 -1.75 -35.22 11.14
N GLN A 316 -2.99 -35.70 11.27
CA GLN A 316 -4.17 -34.84 11.37
C GLN A 316 -4.18 -34.04 12.67
N ASP A 317 -3.86 -34.67 13.80
CA ASP A 317 -3.77 -34.00 15.10
C ASP A 317 -2.64 -32.96 15.12
N ALA A 318 -1.49 -33.28 14.54
CA ALA A 318 -0.38 -32.33 14.38
C ALA A 318 -0.76 -31.14 13.49
N PHE A 319 -1.49 -31.38 12.40
CA PHE A 319 -1.99 -30.32 11.55
C PHE A 319 -2.94 -29.37 12.30
N HIS A 320 -3.88 -29.90 13.05
CA HIS A 320 -4.82 -29.10 13.84
C HIS A 320 -4.12 -28.33 14.95
N ALA A 321 -3.14 -28.95 15.63
CA ALA A 321 -2.33 -28.26 16.64
C ALA A 321 -1.52 -27.09 16.04
N GLN A 322 -0.96 -27.28 14.84
CA GLN A 322 -0.25 -26.21 14.12
C GLN A 322 -1.22 -25.07 13.74
N GLU A 323 -2.39 -25.38 13.18
CA GLU A 323 -3.40 -24.34 12.85
C GLU A 323 -3.83 -23.54 14.08
N GLU A 324 -3.99 -24.21 15.23
CA GLU A 324 -4.39 -23.52 16.46
C GLU A 324 -3.28 -22.61 16.98
N ALA A 325 -2.03 -23.06 16.93
CA ALA A 325 -0.86 -22.25 17.30
C ALA A 325 -0.69 -21.02 16.38
N ASP A 326 -0.86 -21.21 15.08
CA ASP A 326 -0.78 -20.11 14.10
C ASP A 326 -1.90 -19.08 14.36
N ARG A 327 -3.13 -19.52 14.61
CA ARG A 327 -4.27 -18.65 14.97
C ARG A 327 -4.05 -17.91 16.29
N GLU A 328 -3.46 -18.55 17.30
CA GLU A 328 -3.16 -17.88 18.58
C GLU A 328 -2.08 -16.82 18.38
N THR A 329 -1.03 -17.10 17.58
CA THR A 329 0.00 -16.13 17.22
C THR A 329 -0.57 -14.92 16.50
N GLU A 330 -1.41 -15.15 15.48
CA GLU A 330 -2.12 -14.06 14.77
C GLU A 330 -3.02 -13.25 15.70
N ARG A 331 -3.71 -13.94 16.63
CA ARG A 331 -4.57 -13.29 17.61
C ARG A 331 -3.78 -12.42 18.57
N GLU A 332 -2.64 -12.93 19.08
CA GLU A 332 -1.74 -12.16 19.94
C GLU A 332 -1.20 -10.92 19.23
N GLU A 333 -0.77 -11.07 17.96
CA GLU A 333 -0.30 -9.93 17.15
C GLU A 333 -1.40 -8.92 16.91
N TYR A 334 -2.61 -9.38 16.60
CA TYR A 334 -3.76 -8.50 16.45
C TYR A 334 -4.11 -7.77 17.76
N GLN A 335 -4.05 -8.46 18.89
CA GLN A 335 -4.32 -7.89 20.21
C GLN A 335 -3.29 -6.83 20.62
N LYS A 336 -2.03 -6.93 20.16
CA LYS A 336 -1.01 -5.88 20.38
C LYS A 336 -1.44 -4.52 19.84
N ASN A 337 -2.35 -4.49 18.87
CA ASN A 337 -2.93 -3.24 18.35
C ASN A 337 -4.06 -2.67 19.22
N SER A 338 -4.49 -3.40 20.24
CA SER A 338 -5.53 -2.93 21.18
C SER A 338 -5.00 -1.79 22.03
N THR A 339 -5.81 -0.73 22.17
CA THR A 339 -5.49 0.41 23.04
C THR A 339 -5.23 0.00 24.50
N ALA A 340 -5.71 -1.17 24.93
CA ALA A 340 -5.45 -1.70 26.27
C ALA A 340 -3.95 -1.86 26.57
N HIS A 341 -3.15 -2.23 25.58
CA HIS A 341 -1.70 -2.34 25.71
C HIS A 341 -0.97 -1.01 25.87
N TYR A 342 -1.64 0.09 25.53
CA TYR A 342 -1.05 1.44 25.54
C TYR A 342 -1.50 2.28 26.73
N ILE A 343 -2.42 1.79 27.58
CA ILE A 343 -2.97 2.56 28.72
C ILE A 343 -1.87 2.98 29.68
N ASP A 344 -0.98 2.08 30.08
CA ASP A 344 0.11 2.40 31.01
C ASP A 344 1.10 3.40 30.39
N ALA A 345 1.44 3.20 29.10
CA ALA A 345 2.28 4.15 28.37
C ALA A 345 1.60 5.53 28.23
N PHE A 346 0.28 5.57 28.06
CA PHE A 346 -0.51 6.80 28.01
C PHE A 346 -0.51 7.52 29.37
N ILE A 347 -0.73 6.80 30.46
CA ILE A 347 -0.70 7.36 31.84
C ILE A 347 0.69 7.92 32.14
N ASN A 348 1.74 7.15 31.83
CA ASN A 348 3.12 7.61 32.00
C ASN A 348 3.42 8.84 31.13
N GLY A 349 2.93 8.85 29.88
CA GLY A 349 3.03 10.01 28.99
C GLY A 349 2.36 11.27 29.52
N ILE A 350 1.21 11.14 30.20
CA ILE A 350 0.56 12.28 30.91
C ILE A 350 1.46 12.77 32.03
N ALA A 351 2.01 11.87 32.86
CA ALA A 351 2.90 12.25 33.96
C ALA A 351 4.18 12.94 33.44
N ASP A 352 4.75 12.45 32.34
CA ASP A 352 5.93 13.03 31.69
C ASP A 352 5.62 14.38 31.02
N SER A 353 4.40 14.60 30.52
CA SER A 353 4.01 15.84 29.85
C SER A 353 4.01 17.04 30.80
N VAL A 354 3.83 16.81 32.12
CA VAL A 354 3.98 17.84 33.15
C VAL A 354 5.40 18.42 33.14
N ASN A 355 6.39 17.63 32.74
CA ASN A 355 7.80 18.03 32.68
C ASN A 355 8.25 18.46 31.25
N THR A 356 7.34 18.45 30.28
CA THR A 356 7.60 18.87 28.91
C THR A 356 6.67 20.04 28.57
N PRO A 357 6.95 21.25 29.09
CA PRO A 357 6.11 22.41 28.85
C PRO A 357 6.11 22.79 27.36
N ALA A 358 5.05 23.47 26.92
CA ALA A 358 5.02 24.11 25.62
C ALA A 358 6.27 25.00 25.43
N ILE A 359 6.74 25.10 24.20
CA ILE A 359 7.86 25.97 23.83
C ILE A 359 7.27 27.33 23.47
N PRO A 360 7.48 28.38 24.28
CA PRO A 360 6.93 29.70 24.02
C PRO A 360 7.50 30.28 22.70
N THR A 361 6.64 30.88 21.90
CA THR A 361 7.06 31.62 20.69
C THR A 361 7.76 32.94 21.06
N GLY A 362 7.57 33.41 22.29
CA GLY A 362 8.00 34.71 22.78
C GLY A 362 7.04 35.84 22.43
N PHE A 363 5.85 35.51 21.94
CA PHE A 363 4.72 36.43 21.79
C PHE A 363 3.60 35.99 22.73
N ASP A 364 3.36 36.72 23.80
CA ASP A 364 2.47 36.32 24.91
C ASP A 364 1.03 36.02 24.49
N LYS A 365 0.51 36.79 23.53
CA LYS A 365 -0.85 36.60 23.06
C LYS A 365 -0.95 35.43 22.06
N LEU A 366 0.08 35.22 21.25
CA LEU A 366 0.17 34.09 20.37
C LEU A 366 0.29 32.80 21.19
N ASP A 367 1.13 32.80 22.20
CA ASP A 367 1.32 31.65 23.09
C ASP A 367 -0.01 31.25 23.76
N ARG A 368 -0.79 32.22 24.26
CA ARG A 368 -2.13 31.94 24.80
C ARG A 368 -3.11 31.36 23.78
N LEU A 369 -3.02 31.72 22.50
CA LEU A 369 -3.85 31.13 21.45
C LEU A 369 -3.40 29.73 21.07
N LEU A 370 -2.12 29.42 21.28
CA LEU A 370 -1.51 28.12 21.00
C LEU A 370 -1.49 27.19 22.22
N ASP A 371 -2.22 27.54 23.29
CA ASP A 371 -2.26 26.77 24.55
C ASP A 371 -0.88 26.74 25.25
N ASP A 372 -0.36 27.95 25.52
CA ASP A 372 0.92 28.28 26.15
C ASP A 372 2.17 28.09 25.25
N GLY A 373 2.03 27.79 23.97
CA GLY A 373 3.17 27.78 23.02
C GLY A 373 3.12 26.67 21.96
N LEU A 374 4.30 26.24 21.50
CA LEU A 374 4.45 25.20 20.49
C LEU A 374 4.61 23.83 21.15
N TYR A 375 3.85 22.87 20.66
CA TYR A 375 3.98 21.44 20.95
C TYR A 375 4.50 20.68 19.74
N GLU A 376 4.75 19.38 19.88
CA GLU A 376 4.98 18.53 18.72
C GLU A 376 3.83 18.70 17.70
N GLY A 377 4.16 18.94 16.45
CA GLY A 377 3.16 19.17 15.40
C GLY A 377 3.75 19.91 14.21
N LEU A 378 3.03 19.84 13.10
CA LEU A 378 3.32 20.62 11.90
C LEU A 378 2.50 21.91 11.91
N TYR A 379 3.21 23.03 12.03
CA TYR A 379 2.67 24.39 11.94
C TYR A 379 2.95 24.96 10.55
N VAL A 380 1.93 25.41 9.85
CA VAL A 380 2.13 26.03 8.53
C VAL A 380 1.65 27.47 8.56
N LEU A 381 2.58 28.40 8.32
CA LEU A 381 2.33 29.83 8.24
C LEU A 381 2.10 30.24 6.79
N GLY A 382 0.90 30.68 6.46
CA GLY A 382 0.53 31.19 5.13
C GLY A 382 0.40 32.71 5.09
N GLY A 383 0.55 33.27 3.90
CA GLY A 383 0.32 34.69 3.69
C GLY A 383 0.77 35.13 2.31
N ILE A 384 0.29 36.28 1.88
CA ILE A 384 0.72 36.90 0.62
C ILE A 384 2.16 37.40 0.70
N SER A 385 2.78 37.64 -0.45
CA SER A 385 4.14 38.18 -0.53
C SER A 385 4.26 39.53 0.18
N SER A 386 5.43 39.74 0.84
CA SER A 386 5.80 41.00 1.51
C SER A 386 5.00 41.35 2.78
N LEU A 387 4.24 40.42 3.37
CA LEU A 387 3.64 40.61 4.71
C LEU A 387 4.59 40.27 5.85
N GLY A 388 5.79 39.81 5.57
CA GLY A 388 6.81 39.54 6.59
C GLY A 388 6.84 38.11 7.11
N LYS A 389 6.33 37.09 6.35
CA LYS A 389 6.35 35.67 6.76
C LYS A 389 7.71 35.21 7.29
N THR A 390 8.76 35.32 6.45
CA THR A 390 10.16 35.01 6.85
C THR A 390 10.59 35.76 8.11
N THR A 391 10.28 37.06 8.18
CA THR A 391 10.64 37.88 9.35
C THR A 391 9.93 37.40 10.61
N PHE A 392 8.64 37.00 10.50
CA PHE A 392 7.86 36.54 11.64
C PHE A 392 8.40 35.22 12.19
N ILE A 393 8.64 34.21 11.33
CA ILE A 393 9.18 32.93 11.83
C ILE A 393 10.63 33.06 12.32
N MET A 394 11.44 33.94 11.70
CA MET A 394 12.81 34.20 12.17
C MET A 394 12.82 34.89 13.53
N GLN A 395 11.85 35.77 13.81
CA GLN A 395 11.73 36.36 15.13
C GLN A 395 11.32 35.31 16.18
N ILE A 396 10.39 34.41 15.87
CA ILE A 396 10.05 33.29 16.73
C ILE A 396 11.28 32.39 16.97
N ALA A 397 12.01 32.05 15.91
CA ALA A 397 13.23 31.24 16.02
C ALA A 397 14.27 31.88 16.94
N ASP A 398 14.51 33.19 16.80
CA ASP A 398 15.43 33.92 17.69
C ASP A 398 14.95 33.93 19.16
N GLN A 399 13.65 34.14 19.39
CA GLN A 399 13.05 34.16 20.74
C GLN A 399 13.15 32.79 21.41
N ILE A 400 12.93 31.72 20.64
CA ILE A 400 13.12 30.33 21.08
C ILE A 400 14.60 30.05 21.39
N ALA A 401 15.50 30.50 20.53
CA ALA A 401 16.95 30.38 20.78
C ALA A 401 17.40 31.14 22.02
N MET A 402 16.84 32.33 22.27
CA MET A 402 17.09 33.10 23.52
C MET A 402 16.61 32.36 24.78
N SER A 403 15.60 31.50 24.68
CA SER A 403 15.15 30.64 25.79
C SER A 403 15.99 29.38 25.99
N GLY A 404 17.04 29.18 25.17
CA GLY A 404 18.00 28.06 25.30
C GLY A 404 17.64 26.79 24.54
N HIS A 405 16.72 26.88 23.58
CA HIS A 405 16.38 25.77 22.70
C HIS A 405 17.10 25.89 21.36
N ASP A 406 17.59 24.76 20.84
CA ASP A 406 18.21 24.72 19.52
C ASP A 406 17.16 24.85 18.41
N VAL A 407 17.40 25.74 17.45
CA VAL A 407 16.56 25.94 16.27
C VAL A 407 17.34 25.58 15.01
N LEU A 408 16.74 24.79 14.15
CA LEU A 408 17.31 24.36 12.87
C LEU A 408 16.49 24.97 11.73
N ILE A 409 17.09 25.90 10.99
CA ILE A 409 16.43 26.73 9.99
C ILE A 409 16.91 26.30 8.60
N PHE A 410 15.98 25.87 7.75
CA PHE A 410 16.23 25.61 6.33
C PHE A 410 15.78 26.82 5.52
N SER A 411 16.75 27.61 5.04
CA SER A 411 16.52 28.80 4.24
C SER A 411 16.78 28.49 2.77
N LEU A 412 15.71 28.46 1.97
CA LEU A 412 15.77 28.14 0.54
C LEU A 412 15.71 29.38 -0.34
N GLU A 413 15.48 30.57 0.24
CA GLU A 413 15.37 31.84 -0.47
C GLU A 413 16.47 32.83 -0.07
N MET A 414 16.92 32.80 1.19
CA MET A 414 17.80 33.82 1.73
C MET A 414 19.12 33.27 2.27
N ALA A 415 20.22 34.00 2.09
CA ALA A 415 21.50 33.61 2.65
C ALA A 415 21.54 33.78 4.18
N ARG A 416 22.35 32.95 4.87
CA ARG A 416 22.57 32.97 6.32
C ARG A 416 22.93 34.35 6.83
N THR A 417 23.85 35.00 6.18
CA THR A 417 24.31 36.35 6.54
C THR A 417 23.20 37.40 6.45
N GLU A 418 22.24 37.20 5.52
CA GLU A 418 21.08 38.07 5.36
C GLU A 418 20.10 37.89 6.50
N LEU A 419 19.84 36.65 6.91
CA LEU A 419 18.99 36.32 8.04
C LEU A 419 19.59 36.85 9.36
N MET A 420 20.89 36.64 9.58
CA MET A 420 21.60 37.20 10.72
C MET A 420 21.51 38.74 10.75
N ALA A 421 21.69 39.42 9.62
CA ALA A 421 21.55 40.85 9.55
C ALA A 421 20.13 41.36 9.84
N LYS A 422 19.10 40.59 9.50
CA LYS A 422 17.70 40.87 9.89
C LYS A 422 17.52 40.78 11.41
N SER A 423 18.06 39.75 12.05
CA SER A 423 18.00 39.56 13.50
C SER A 423 18.73 40.69 14.24
N ILE A 424 19.94 41.07 13.78
CA ILE A 424 20.69 42.20 14.34
C ILE A 424 19.93 43.51 14.11
N SER A 425 19.35 43.74 12.93
CA SER A 425 18.51 44.92 12.63
C SER A 425 17.34 45.05 13.63
N ARG A 426 16.67 43.98 13.94
CA ARG A 426 15.60 43.90 14.95
C ARG A 426 16.13 44.28 16.35
N LEU A 427 17.28 43.72 16.74
CA LEU A 427 17.89 44.03 18.03
C LEU A 427 18.28 45.50 18.14
N THR A 428 18.70 46.17 17.05
CA THR A 428 18.94 47.63 17.11
C THR A 428 17.66 48.42 17.40
N LEU A 429 16.50 47.98 16.88
CA LEU A 429 15.23 48.62 17.22
C LEU A 429 14.81 48.35 18.66
N MET A 430 15.02 47.16 19.18
CA MET A 430 14.69 46.80 20.54
C MET A 430 15.56 47.52 21.57
N ASN A 431 16.83 47.78 21.21
CA ASN A 431 17.84 48.38 22.10
C ASN A 431 17.99 49.89 21.91
N CYS A 432 17.23 50.53 21.00
CA CYS A 432 17.38 51.98 20.70
C CYS A 432 16.83 52.94 21.80
N GLY A 433 16.32 52.39 22.93
CA GLY A 433 15.81 53.19 24.02
C GLY A 433 14.57 54.03 23.69
N GLY A 434 13.75 53.55 22.72
CA GLY A 434 12.55 54.24 22.25
C GLY A 434 12.79 55.25 21.09
N ASP A 435 14.03 55.62 20.82
CA ASP A 435 14.38 56.51 19.70
C ASP A 435 14.62 55.66 18.44
N THR A 436 13.56 55.37 17.69
CA THR A 436 13.62 54.55 16.47
C THR A 436 14.47 55.14 15.36
N SER A 437 14.83 56.45 15.44
CA SER A 437 15.74 57.09 14.46
C SER A 437 17.16 56.52 14.52
N LYS A 438 17.56 56.02 15.69
CA LYS A 438 18.86 55.36 15.89
C LYS A 438 18.92 53.93 15.39
N ALA A 439 17.78 53.24 15.30
CA ALA A 439 17.72 51.87 14.82
C ALA A 439 18.27 51.74 13.39
N LYS A 440 18.84 50.58 13.07
CA LYS A 440 19.51 50.37 11.79
C LYS A 440 18.83 49.29 10.96
N THR A 441 18.59 49.61 9.70
CA THR A 441 18.09 48.65 8.72
C THR A 441 19.13 47.59 8.40
N THR A 442 18.75 46.47 7.85
CA THR A 442 19.67 45.42 7.37
C THR A 442 20.78 46.01 6.48
N ARG A 443 20.42 46.84 5.51
CA ARG A 443 21.40 47.54 4.68
C ARG A 443 22.26 48.56 5.47
N GLY A 444 21.70 49.14 6.52
CA GLY A 444 22.44 50.02 7.40
C GLY A 444 23.58 49.31 8.12
N ILE A 445 23.37 48.03 8.44
CA ILE A 445 24.35 47.20 9.14
C ILE A 445 25.36 46.60 8.17
N THR A 446 24.92 46.07 7.02
CA THR A 446 25.77 45.32 6.08
C THR A 446 26.56 46.20 5.10
N ALA A 447 26.15 47.46 4.89
CA ALA A 447 26.84 48.35 3.93
C ALA A 447 27.98 49.12 4.59
N GLY A 448 29.21 48.64 4.45
CA GLY A 448 30.42 49.21 5.06
C GLY A 448 30.63 50.73 4.81
N LYS A 449 30.20 51.27 3.65
CA LYS A 449 30.24 52.71 3.36
C LYS A 449 29.38 53.56 4.32
N ARG A 450 28.34 52.99 4.93
CA ARG A 450 27.48 53.71 5.90
C ARG A 450 28.11 53.77 7.28
N TRP A 451 28.93 52.78 7.64
CA TRP A 451 29.58 52.68 8.93
C TRP A 451 30.43 53.92 9.28
N SER A 452 31.16 54.47 8.31
CA SER A 452 31.98 55.68 8.50
C SER A 452 31.16 56.93 8.82
N GLY A 453 29.91 56.98 8.36
CA GLY A 453 29.00 58.12 8.62
C GLY A 453 28.21 58.03 9.94
N TYR A 454 28.29 56.93 10.67
CA TYR A 454 27.59 56.76 11.94
C TYR A 454 28.29 57.46 13.10
N SER A 455 27.50 58.06 14.00
CA SER A 455 27.99 58.56 15.28
C SER A 455 28.49 57.41 16.16
N GLN A 456 29.25 57.72 17.19
CA GLN A 456 29.72 56.69 18.14
C GLN A 456 28.54 55.94 18.77
N VAL A 457 27.47 56.64 19.21
CA VAL A 457 26.26 56.05 19.78
C VAL A 457 25.58 55.03 18.83
N GLU A 458 25.55 55.34 17.55
CA GLU A 458 24.97 54.43 16.55
C GLU A 458 25.87 53.21 16.31
N ARG A 459 27.18 53.36 16.34
CA ARG A 459 28.13 52.24 16.25
C ARG A 459 28.04 51.35 17.47
N ASP A 460 27.98 51.95 18.67
CA ASP A 460 27.83 51.23 19.92
C ASP A 460 26.52 50.43 19.92
N LEU A 461 25.38 51.02 19.49
CA LEU A 461 24.10 50.32 19.37
C LEU A 461 24.19 49.10 18.45
N ILE A 462 24.86 49.19 17.31
CA ILE A 462 25.09 48.06 16.41
C ILE A 462 25.93 46.98 17.11
N GLN A 463 27.03 47.42 17.78
CA GLN A 463 27.94 46.49 18.45
C GLN A 463 27.27 45.75 19.62
N ASP A 464 26.51 46.48 20.42
CA ASP A 464 25.69 45.89 21.51
C ASP A 464 24.64 44.90 20.96
N SER A 465 24.04 45.21 19.81
CA SER A 465 23.09 44.32 19.15
C SER A 465 23.75 43.06 18.61
N ILE A 466 24.97 43.15 18.09
CA ILE A 466 25.79 42.01 17.69
C ILE A 466 26.16 41.17 18.91
N GLN A 467 26.56 41.79 20.01
CA GLN A 467 26.82 41.09 21.27
C GLN A 467 25.57 40.38 21.80
N ALA A 468 24.41 41.04 21.75
CA ALA A 468 23.14 40.45 22.18
C ALA A 468 22.80 39.20 21.31
N TYR A 469 22.99 39.30 20.00
CA TYR A 469 22.82 38.14 19.09
C TYR A 469 23.79 37.01 19.42
N SER A 470 25.06 37.32 19.67
CA SER A 470 26.09 36.32 19.99
C SER A 470 25.78 35.48 21.24
N LYS A 471 24.99 36.01 22.19
CA LYS A 471 24.62 35.27 23.40
C LYS A 471 23.78 34.00 23.13
N TYR A 472 22.99 34.01 22.04
CA TYR A 472 22.13 32.88 21.69
C TYR A 472 22.43 32.28 20.30
N ALA A 473 23.38 32.84 19.57
CA ALA A 473 23.75 32.42 18.22
C ALA A 473 24.17 30.93 18.14
N HIS A 474 24.68 30.36 19.23
CA HIS A 474 25.07 28.97 19.32
C HIS A 474 23.87 28.00 19.36
N HIS A 475 22.66 28.51 19.58
CA HIS A 475 21.40 27.76 19.45
C HIS A 475 20.75 27.93 18.07
N VAL A 476 21.33 28.75 17.16
CA VAL A 476 20.73 29.02 15.84
C VAL A 476 21.55 28.35 14.74
N TYR A 477 21.00 27.30 14.14
CA TYR A 477 21.61 26.54 13.06
C TYR A 477 20.88 26.83 11.75
N ILE A 478 21.57 27.39 10.76
CA ILE A 478 21.00 27.75 9.44
C ILE A 478 21.62 26.91 8.35
N SER A 479 20.81 26.14 7.65
CA SER A 479 21.15 25.42 6.43
C SER A 479 20.62 26.18 5.22
N GLU A 480 21.52 26.52 4.30
CA GLU A 480 21.18 27.17 3.03
C GLU A 480 21.09 26.13 1.93
N GLY A 481 20.11 26.26 1.02
CA GLY A 481 19.97 25.38 -0.14
C GLY A 481 19.18 26.05 -1.26
N MET A 482 19.51 25.68 -2.51
CA MET A 482 18.79 26.11 -3.70
C MET A 482 18.33 24.90 -4.51
N GLY A 483 17.20 24.28 -4.08
CA GLY A 483 16.60 23.17 -4.82
C GLY A 483 17.25 21.79 -4.57
N ASP A 484 18.11 21.67 -3.58
CA ASP A 484 18.81 20.46 -3.15
C ASP A 484 18.36 19.95 -1.78
N ILE A 485 17.53 20.70 -1.06
CA ILE A 485 17.00 20.33 0.24
C ILE A 485 15.52 19.94 0.11
N GLY A 486 15.19 18.70 0.40
CA GLY A 486 13.83 18.18 0.52
C GLY A 486 13.55 17.62 1.91
N GLY A 487 12.41 16.97 2.08
CA GLY A 487 12.02 16.37 3.36
C GLY A 487 13.03 15.34 3.90
N SER A 488 13.68 14.59 3.00
CA SER A 488 14.71 13.60 3.36
C SER A 488 15.94 14.23 3.97
N GLU A 489 16.43 15.32 3.39
CA GLU A 489 17.61 16.05 3.83
C GLU A 489 17.34 16.77 5.15
N ILE A 490 16.11 17.29 5.32
CA ILE A 490 15.65 17.86 6.60
C ILE A 490 15.65 16.77 7.67
N ARG A 491 15.07 15.60 7.40
CA ARG A 491 15.09 14.45 8.34
C ARG A 491 16.50 14.06 8.74
N ALA A 492 17.38 13.90 7.77
CA ALA A 492 18.79 13.56 8.01
C ALA A 492 19.50 14.59 8.89
N SER A 493 19.22 15.90 8.65
CA SER A 493 19.78 16.99 9.44
C SER A 493 19.26 17.00 10.88
N VAL A 494 17.97 16.73 11.09
CA VAL A 494 17.36 16.61 12.43
C VAL A 494 17.95 15.42 13.18
N ALA A 495 18.04 14.26 12.52
CA ALA A 495 18.66 13.06 13.10
C ALA A 495 20.11 13.30 13.51
N LYS A 496 20.89 13.96 12.65
CA LYS A 496 22.29 14.34 12.92
C LYS A 496 22.40 15.30 14.11
N HIS A 497 21.52 16.30 14.17
CA HIS A 497 21.50 17.26 15.27
C HIS A 497 21.22 16.54 16.59
N LEU A 498 20.16 15.70 16.63
CA LEU A 498 19.82 14.91 17.81
C LEU A 498 20.97 14.00 18.26
N LEU A 499 21.65 13.35 17.31
CA LEU A 499 22.81 12.49 17.61
C LEU A 499 23.96 13.25 18.25
N ILE A 500 24.21 14.50 17.79
CA ILE A 500 25.34 15.31 18.28
C ILE A 500 25.02 16.00 19.61
N THR A 501 23.80 16.54 19.76
CA THR A 501 23.43 17.38 20.90
C THR A 501 22.64 16.65 21.99
N GLY A 502 22.07 15.47 21.67
CA GLY A 502 21.15 14.73 22.54
C GLY A 502 19.76 15.36 22.65
N LYS A 503 19.46 16.42 21.89
CA LYS A 503 18.18 17.16 21.93
C LYS A 503 17.63 17.33 20.51
N ALA A 504 16.31 17.15 20.36
CA ALA A 504 15.65 17.46 19.09
C ALA A 504 15.55 18.98 18.91
N PRO A 505 15.97 19.52 17.74
CA PRO A 505 15.84 20.95 17.47
C PRO A 505 14.42 21.31 17.05
N ILE A 506 14.01 22.55 17.28
CA ILE A 506 12.80 23.10 16.66
C ILE A 506 13.12 23.44 15.21
N VAL A 507 12.28 22.95 14.27
CA VAL A 507 12.59 23.01 12.83
C VAL A 507 11.81 24.14 12.16
N PHE A 508 12.50 24.96 11.37
CA PHE A 508 11.92 26.03 10.56
C PHE A 508 12.26 25.83 9.08
N VAL A 509 11.25 25.97 8.20
CA VAL A 509 11.40 25.78 6.75
C VAL A 509 10.87 27.00 6.00
N ASP A 510 11.72 27.71 5.29
CA ASP A 510 11.38 28.88 4.50
C ASP A 510 11.82 28.68 3.03
N TYR A 511 10.86 28.24 2.11
CA TYR A 511 9.45 27.87 2.30
C TYR A 511 9.14 26.55 1.56
N LEU A 512 7.98 25.95 1.83
CA LEU A 512 7.55 24.62 1.36
C LEU A 512 7.68 24.40 -0.15
N GLN A 513 7.31 25.40 -0.95
CA GLN A 513 7.28 25.28 -2.42
C GLN A 513 8.66 25.29 -3.08
N LEU A 514 9.75 25.54 -2.34
CA LEU A 514 11.12 25.45 -2.83
C LEU A 514 11.82 24.16 -2.42
N LEU A 515 11.18 23.31 -1.64
CA LEU A 515 11.74 22.02 -1.26
C LEU A 515 11.94 21.13 -2.48
N ALA A 516 13.09 20.46 -2.51
CA ALA A 516 13.46 19.52 -3.56
C ALA A 516 12.44 18.37 -3.68
N PRO A 517 12.21 17.84 -4.89
CA PRO A 517 11.38 16.69 -5.11
C PRO A 517 12.06 15.42 -4.59
N HIS A 518 11.26 14.52 -3.99
CA HIS A 518 11.72 13.19 -3.58
C HIS A 518 12.04 12.28 -4.78
N ASN A 519 11.53 12.64 -5.96
CA ASN A 519 11.71 11.92 -7.22
C ASN A 519 11.73 12.94 -8.35
N GLU A 520 12.73 12.87 -9.23
CA GLU A 520 12.91 13.77 -10.39
C GLU A 520 11.70 13.82 -11.34
N ARG A 521 10.84 12.79 -11.32
CA ARG A 521 9.62 12.71 -12.14
C ARG A 521 8.36 13.22 -11.43
N ALA A 522 8.47 13.64 -10.17
CA ALA A 522 7.34 14.13 -9.41
C ALA A 522 6.87 15.49 -9.94
N THR A 523 5.56 15.69 -10.01
CA THR A 523 4.97 17.01 -10.28
C THR A 523 5.14 17.93 -9.05
N ASP A 524 5.04 19.26 -9.24
CA ASP A 524 5.10 20.23 -8.14
C ASP A 524 4.13 19.89 -7.01
N LYS A 525 2.91 19.46 -7.35
CA LYS A 525 1.90 19.02 -6.38
C LYS A 525 2.35 17.77 -5.62
N GLN A 526 2.84 16.75 -6.30
CA GLN A 526 3.33 15.51 -5.66
C GLN A 526 4.53 15.79 -4.76
N THR A 527 5.41 16.70 -5.18
CA THR A 527 6.55 17.18 -4.40
C THR A 527 6.09 17.86 -3.12
N ALA A 528 5.15 18.80 -3.21
CA ALA A 528 4.60 19.50 -2.06
C ALA A 528 3.90 18.53 -1.10
N ASP A 529 3.05 17.65 -1.63
CA ASP A 529 2.31 16.65 -0.86
C ASP A 529 3.27 15.73 -0.08
N TRP A 530 4.30 15.22 -0.75
CA TRP A 530 5.29 14.36 -0.12
C TRP A 530 6.09 15.10 0.96
N ASN A 531 6.58 16.30 0.67
CA ASN A 531 7.36 17.09 1.62
C ASN A 531 6.54 17.46 2.87
N VAL A 532 5.28 17.87 2.70
CA VAL A 532 4.39 18.16 3.82
C VAL A 532 4.19 16.93 4.72
N MET A 533 3.95 15.76 4.11
CA MET A 533 3.81 14.51 4.85
C MET A 533 5.10 14.14 5.59
N GLU A 534 6.25 14.36 4.98
CA GLU A 534 7.54 14.07 5.60
C GLU A 534 7.84 15.02 6.76
N LEU A 535 7.55 16.30 6.61
CA LEU A 535 7.65 17.27 7.72
C LEU A 535 6.75 16.90 8.90
N LYS A 536 5.53 16.40 8.62
CA LYS A 536 4.64 15.89 9.66
C LYS A 536 5.21 14.65 10.35
N ARG A 537 5.84 13.73 9.59
CA ARG A 537 6.51 12.55 10.16
C ARG A 537 7.71 12.94 11.02
N ILE A 538 8.53 13.92 10.55
CA ILE A 538 9.67 14.45 11.33
C ILE A 538 9.19 14.96 12.68
N SER A 539 8.13 15.76 12.70
CA SER A 539 7.58 16.28 13.95
C SER A 539 7.18 15.15 14.92
N ARG A 540 6.44 14.17 14.44
CA ARG A 540 5.99 13.03 15.25
C ARG A 540 7.13 12.14 15.72
N ASP A 541 8.05 11.79 14.81
CA ASP A 541 9.11 10.81 15.09
C ASP A 541 10.16 11.37 16.04
N TYR A 542 10.42 12.68 15.97
CA TYR A 542 11.39 13.38 16.84
C TYR A 542 10.73 14.17 17.97
N LYS A 543 9.40 14.13 18.09
CA LYS A 543 8.61 14.84 19.10
C LYS A 543 8.99 16.33 19.22
N THR A 544 9.04 17.01 18.08
CA THR A 544 9.46 18.42 18.00
C THR A 544 8.52 19.23 17.11
N PRO A 545 8.32 20.53 17.39
CA PRO A 545 7.60 21.42 16.48
C PRO A 545 8.35 21.58 15.15
N VAL A 546 7.59 21.53 14.05
CA VAL A 546 8.06 21.87 12.72
C VAL A 546 7.24 23.02 12.18
N ILE A 547 7.85 24.16 11.92
CA ILE A 547 7.23 25.38 11.43
C ILE A 547 7.63 25.60 9.98
N ALA A 548 6.67 25.65 9.06
CA ALA A 548 6.95 25.83 7.64
C ALA A 548 6.18 27.02 7.06
N ILE A 549 6.80 27.78 6.17
CA ILE A 549 6.11 28.83 5.41
C ILE A 549 5.48 28.25 4.16
N SER A 550 4.27 28.72 3.85
CA SER A 550 3.60 28.51 2.57
C SER A 550 3.11 29.83 1.99
N SER A 551 3.08 29.92 0.68
CA SER A 551 2.50 31.09 0.00
C SER A 551 1.00 30.90 -0.22
N PHE A 552 0.23 31.97 -0.11
CA PHE A 552 -1.17 31.97 -0.53
C PHE A 552 -1.29 31.97 -2.06
N ASN A 553 -2.36 31.41 -2.59
CA ASN A 553 -2.72 31.50 -3.98
C ASN A 553 -3.05 32.97 -4.35
N ARG A 554 -2.91 33.34 -5.63
CA ARG A 554 -3.11 34.74 -6.07
C ARG A 554 -4.56 35.21 -5.93
N GLN A 555 -5.54 34.31 -5.96
CA GLN A 555 -6.95 34.64 -5.82
C GLN A 555 -7.26 35.15 -4.40
N SER A 556 -6.59 34.61 -3.39
CA SER A 556 -6.78 35.00 -1.98
C SER A 556 -6.08 36.30 -1.57
N TYR A 557 -5.53 37.07 -2.50
CA TYR A 557 -4.84 38.32 -2.14
C TYR A 557 -5.78 39.45 -1.70
N LYS A 558 -7.05 39.38 -2.05
CA LYS A 558 -8.06 40.37 -1.67
C LYS A 558 -9.03 39.84 -0.62
N ASP A 559 -9.07 38.52 -0.48
CA ASP A 559 -10.03 37.84 0.41
C ASP A 559 -9.46 37.69 1.82
N GLN A 560 -10.32 37.44 2.78
CA GLN A 560 -9.92 37.05 4.11
C GLN A 560 -9.21 35.68 4.06
N ALA A 561 -8.10 35.57 4.80
CA ALA A 561 -7.35 34.33 4.88
C ALA A 561 -8.22 33.19 5.42
N ASN A 562 -8.20 32.06 4.74
CA ASN A 562 -8.89 30.83 5.12
C ASN A 562 -8.03 29.61 4.73
N MET A 563 -8.46 28.40 5.05
CA MET A 563 -7.71 27.18 4.77
C MET A 563 -7.46 26.97 3.28
N SER A 564 -8.42 27.33 2.42
CA SER A 564 -8.28 27.21 0.95
C SER A 564 -7.34 28.25 0.34
N SER A 565 -6.89 29.24 1.11
CA SER A 565 -5.95 30.28 0.65
C SER A 565 -4.54 29.75 0.40
N PHE A 566 -4.16 28.63 1.00
CA PHE A 566 -2.84 28.05 0.81
C PHE A 566 -2.67 27.49 -0.60
N LYS A 567 -1.53 27.77 -1.22
CA LYS A 567 -1.19 27.17 -2.52
C LYS A 567 -1.02 25.66 -2.34
N GLU A 568 -1.63 24.85 -3.21
CA GLU A 568 -1.66 23.38 -3.13
C GLU A 568 -2.35 22.86 -1.86
N SER A 569 -3.46 23.48 -1.49
CA SER A 569 -4.09 23.50 -0.17
C SER A 569 -4.50 22.15 0.43
N GLY A 570 -4.83 21.13 -0.38
CA GLY A 570 -5.43 19.90 0.16
C GLY A 570 -4.55 19.20 1.20
N THR A 571 -3.32 18.86 0.85
CA THR A 571 -2.42 18.12 1.76
C THR A 571 -1.95 18.99 2.93
N ILE A 572 -1.72 20.29 2.69
CA ILE A 572 -1.38 21.24 3.76
C ILE A 572 -2.51 21.30 4.78
N GLU A 573 -3.76 21.43 4.29
CA GLU A 573 -4.93 21.51 5.15
C GLU A 573 -5.11 20.25 6.00
N TYR A 574 -4.99 19.06 5.39
CA TYR A 574 -5.22 17.80 6.12
C TYR A 574 -4.07 17.40 7.05
N SER A 575 -2.83 17.64 6.64
CA SER A 575 -1.65 17.13 7.36
C SER A 575 -1.15 18.05 8.48
N SER A 576 -1.34 19.37 8.37
CA SER A 576 -0.93 20.30 9.43
C SER A 576 -1.77 20.14 10.70
N ASP A 577 -1.15 20.37 11.84
CA ASP A 577 -1.82 20.44 13.14
C ASP A 577 -2.35 21.85 13.40
N VAL A 578 -1.57 22.85 12.99
CA VAL A 578 -1.93 24.26 13.12
C VAL A 578 -1.71 24.97 11.78
N LEU A 579 -2.70 25.72 11.31
CA LEU A 579 -2.59 26.63 10.17
C LEU A 579 -2.71 28.07 10.68
N ILE A 580 -1.71 28.87 10.34
CA ILE A 580 -1.63 30.28 10.72
C ILE A 580 -1.66 31.12 9.43
N GLY A 581 -2.58 32.06 9.35
CA GLY A 581 -2.68 32.99 8.22
C GLY A 581 -2.19 34.37 8.60
N LEU A 582 -1.29 34.97 7.79
CA LEU A 582 -0.94 36.38 7.87
C LEU A 582 -1.76 37.17 6.85
N GLN A 583 -2.46 38.17 7.32
CA GLN A 583 -3.22 39.10 6.45
C GLN A 583 -3.10 40.55 6.92
N ALA A 584 -3.39 41.50 6.02
CA ALA A 584 -3.57 42.88 6.42
C ALA A 584 -4.98 43.09 6.99
N PRO A 585 -5.17 43.93 8.02
CA PRO A 585 -6.49 44.26 8.53
C PRO A 585 -7.41 44.80 7.44
N GLY A 586 -8.66 44.36 7.43
CA GLY A 586 -9.64 44.70 6.41
C GLY A 586 -9.59 43.86 5.14
N ALA A 587 -8.75 42.84 5.07
CA ALA A 587 -8.77 41.87 3.98
C ALA A 587 -10.18 41.22 3.88
N GLY A 588 -10.75 41.16 2.67
CA GLY A 588 -12.14 40.72 2.41
C GLY A 588 -13.18 41.86 2.38
N GLU A 589 -12.84 43.07 2.78
CA GLU A 589 -13.73 44.20 2.68
C GLU A 589 -13.74 44.82 1.26
N SER A 590 -14.87 45.32 0.83
CA SER A 590 -15.08 45.87 -0.54
C SER A 590 -14.12 47.00 -0.92
N ASN A 591 -13.66 47.79 0.08
CA ASN A 591 -12.75 48.91 -0.10
C ASN A 591 -11.28 48.62 0.25
N PHE A 592 -10.94 47.35 0.43
CA PHE A 592 -9.59 46.94 0.83
C PHE A 592 -8.57 47.20 -0.28
N ASP A 593 -7.51 47.94 0.04
CA ASP A 593 -6.37 48.19 -0.83
C ASP A 593 -5.08 47.69 -0.17
N ILE A 594 -4.61 46.54 -0.64
CA ILE A 594 -3.38 45.90 -0.13
C ILE A 594 -2.14 46.76 -0.31
N ASN A 595 -2.06 47.62 -1.33
CA ASN A 595 -0.90 48.48 -1.56
C ASN A 595 -0.85 49.60 -0.51
N LYS A 596 -2.01 50.17 -0.14
CA LYS A 596 -2.08 51.15 0.94
C LYS A 596 -1.68 50.51 2.27
N ALA A 597 -2.14 49.28 2.54
CA ALA A 597 -1.75 48.55 3.75
C ALA A 597 -0.25 48.27 3.82
N LYS A 598 0.36 47.87 2.70
CA LYS A 598 1.82 47.56 2.61
C LYS A 598 2.72 48.79 2.71
N ASN A 599 2.24 49.97 2.39
CA ASN A 599 3.06 51.18 2.41
C ASN A 599 3.19 51.89 3.77
N ARG A 600 2.51 51.36 4.80
CA ARG A 600 2.61 51.90 6.17
C ARG A 600 3.86 51.40 6.88
N ASN A 601 4.40 52.22 7.80
CA ASN A 601 5.52 51.86 8.69
C ASN A 601 5.32 52.51 10.08
N PRO A 602 5.00 51.73 11.17
CA PRO A 602 4.71 50.31 11.10
C PRO A 602 3.46 50.00 10.27
N ARG A 603 3.40 48.81 9.71
CA ARG A 603 2.18 48.28 9.11
C ARG A 603 1.52 47.26 10.05
N GLN A 604 0.22 47.29 10.07
CA GLN A 604 -0.53 46.31 10.84
C GLN A 604 -0.67 45.00 10.07
N VAL A 605 -0.49 43.89 10.80
CA VAL A 605 -0.64 42.52 10.28
C VAL A 605 -1.46 41.72 11.29
N GLU A 606 -2.50 41.07 10.83
CA GLU A 606 -3.28 40.12 11.60
C GLU A 606 -2.67 38.72 11.46
N VAL A 607 -2.41 38.05 12.58
CA VAL A 607 -1.97 36.66 12.67
C VAL A 607 -3.18 35.85 13.13
N MET A 608 -3.72 35.01 12.24
CA MET A 608 -4.99 34.31 12.41
C MET A 608 -4.75 32.81 12.59
N ILE A 609 -5.37 32.19 13.58
CA ILE A 609 -5.38 30.73 13.75
C ILE A 609 -6.54 30.17 12.91
N LEU A 610 -6.22 29.66 11.73
CA LEU A 610 -7.19 29.14 10.77
C LEU A 610 -7.59 27.68 11.06
N LYS A 611 -6.65 26.91 11.63
CA LYS A 611 -6.84 25.52 12.05
C LYS A 611 -5.99 25.24 13.27
N GLN A 612 -6.53 24.51 14.23
CA GLN A 612 -5.80 23.96 15.38
C GLN A 612 -6.49 22.66 15.81
N ARG A 613 -5.75 21.54 15.83
CA ARG A 613 -6.35 20.24 16.14
C ARG A 613 -6.81 20.11 17.59
N SER A 614 -6.08 20.72 18.50
CA SER A 614 -6.30 20.59 19.94
C SER A 614 -6.71 21.90 20.62
N GLY A 615 -7.08 22.95 19.86
CA GLY A 615 -7.39 24.25 20.41
C GLY A 615 -8.48 25.02 19.65
N ALA A 616 -8.71 26.26 20.05
CA ALA A 616 -9.70 27.13 19.44
C ALA A 616 -9.21 27.71 18.10
N THR A 617 -10.11 27.80 17.14
CA THR A 617 -9.87 28.40 15.83
C THR A 617 -10.66 29.71 15.68
N GLY A 618 -10.36 30.47 14.64
CA GLY A 618 -11.14 31.67 14.34
C GLY A 618 -10.77 32.90 15.16
N LYS A 619 -9.63 32.84 15.87
CA LYS A 619 -9.10 33.99 16.61
C LYS A 619 -7.84 34.52 15.95
N GLY A 620 -7.58 35.81 16.09
CA GLY A 620 -6.42 36.47 15.54
C GLY A 620 -5.85 37.57 16.43
N ILE A 621 -4.58 37.87 16.25
CA ILE A 621 -3.85 38.89 16.99
C ILE A 621 -3.37 39.96 16.01
N LEU A 622 -3.52 41.21 16.39
CA LEU A 622 -2.97 42.32 15.64
C LEU A 622 -1.52 42.57 16.06
N PHE A 623 -0.66 42.65 15.05
CA PHE A 623 0.75 42.99 15.19
C PHE A 623 1.08 44.30 14.46
N ASP A 624 1.96 45.11 15.04
CA ASP A 624 2.67 46.17 14.35
C ASP A 624 3.97 45.63 13.78
N TYR A 625 4.04 45.55 12.44
CA TYR A 625 5.23 45.10 11.73
C TYR A 625 6.05 46.29 11.25
N TYR A 626 7.31 46.34 11.66
CA TYR A 626 8.31 47.32 11.26
C TYR A 626 9.21 46.76 10.16
N PRO A 627 8.86 46.89 8.86
CA PRO A 627 9.59 46.24 7.76
C PRO A 627 11.04 46.72 7.64
N LEU A 628 11.29 47.97 7.98
CA LEU A 628 12.64 48.55 7.93
C LEU A 628 13.62 47.88 8.91
N PHE A 629 13.10 47.40 10.03
CA PHE A 629 13.87 46.83 11.14
C PHE A 629 13.60 45.33 11.37
N ASN A 630 12.81 44.72 10.51
CA ASN A 630 12.45 43.27 10.60
C ASN A 630 11.87 42.87 11.96
N ALA A 631 10.97 43.66 12.52
CA ALA A 631 10.41 43.44 13.86
C ALA A 631 8.87 43.39 13.83
N PHE A 632 8.31 42.42 14.56
CA PHE A 632 6.90 42.33 14.90
C PHE A 632 6.72 42.65 16.38
N MET A 633 5.70 43.42 16.72
CA MET A 633 5.31 43.74 18.10
C MET A 633 3.81 43.49 18.25
N GLU A 634 3.40 42.77 19.26
CA GLU A 634 1.98 42.54 19.55
C GLU A 634 1.28 43.86 19.87
N ASN A 635 0.21 44.14 19.12
CA ASN A 635 -0.61 45.34 19.31
C ASN A 635 -2.09 44.93 19.37
N GLY A 636 -2.82 45.38 20.40
CA GLY A 636 -4.25 45.16 20.54
C GLY A 636 -4.64 43.79 21.09
N GLU A 637 -5.95 43.58 21.23
CA GLU A 637 -6.55 42.36 21.75
C GLU A 637 -6.77 41.32 20.67
N VAL A 638 -6.98 40.07 21.11
CA VAL A 638 -7.43 38.96 20.27
C VAL A 638 -8.79 39.30 19.69
N LYS A 639 -8.89 39.31 18.35
CA LYS A 639 -10.14 39.50 17.62
C LYS A 639 -10.72 38.15 17.17
N GLU A 640 -12.03 38.00 17.25
CA GLU A 640 -12.71 36.86 16.65
C GLU A 640 -12.84 37.06 15.13
N LEU A 641 -12.68 36.01 14.35
CA LEU A 641 -12.99 35.99 12.92
C LEU A 641 -14.50 36.18 12.74
N ARG A 642 -14.91 37.14 11.98
CA ARG A 642 -16.31 37.36 11.58
C ARG A 642 -16.72 36.50 10.42
#